data_157f4577e1b973c0bbdce8954ffd08bd
#
_entry.id   157f4577e1b973c0bbdce8954ffd08bd
#
_cell.length_a   1.000
_cell.length_b   1.000
_cell.length_c   1.000
_cell.angle_alpha   90.00
_cell.angle_beta   90.00
_cell.angle_gamma   90.00
#
_symmetry.space_group_name_H-M   'P 1'
#
loop_
_entity.id
_entity.type
_entity.pdbx_description
1 polymer ?
#
loop_
_entity_poly.entity_id
_entity_poly.type
_entity_poly.pdbx_seq_one_letter_code
_entity_poly.pdbx_strand_id
1 'polypeptide(L)'
;MKSSYRSIPNEKTGALLAASTTAANTGRKSSSAASAFAGNPRFALKGLAVSLMLAFGANVYALPVGGVVAAGGASISSTAGSTTITQSSQNVAINWQSFSIGATEAVQFVQPNSSSVALNRVLGADPSSILGSMSANGKVFLINPNGVLFGKNAQINVGGLIASTLNITDSDFMAGRYQFSGNSDASILNQGSINADGGYVALLGANVSNEGIIIARLGTVALAAGNAITLDVAGDGLLNVTVSQGAVNALIQNGGLIQADGGQVLLTAMAAGTLLQSAVNNTGVIQAQTIENHNGTIRLMGDMQGGTTNVGGTLDVSGVGAGQTGGTVTLTGHHVGLFGANINAAGDTGGGTVLVGGDYQGKNPAVQNAAATYMSADSMITADAITNGNGGKVILWSDESTRANGSISARGGALGGNGGLIETSGHWLDVFGISANASAPNGNRGLWLLDPADVTIVAAATANGSFGGGNPDVFTPTPGQTTATVDVATIVGNAGAGLTGGTDVTINTANNAGGAGDITVAAAITWVRIAPGPASTLTLNATRDTIINAAITTDFGNLVVCCGRDISVNAPITTTDGSVLLAAGRDIFLNQGAAPGAWMTTTRGNITLCAGNDLNVTGKIVLTDFADFAGNAIAFNTGLGLADGLTLIAGANGTGPGAGTGTLTIAPRADPAEITRAPVNIYYSPVSYAGVQPDYSTGVSFANPGDPHTQYMLVFPDGANKTFDGSTATTFTGLKGNPAGVTLNPGAIPNFDTAAVGDNKTVNFTGWTLTQGPIVTGGVSTNYALATSCCGPAGGKTIANITAAPPVVPPVPPMAVPAYVAEEMLGGELAPEAASPWIPTIVQTTTPPQLLAFAPEPVPVLAVDEPVVVPAETPPRLYVPPVRLRKQDRN
;
A
#
# COMPACT_ATOMS: atom_id res chain seq x y z
N MET A 1 -4.33 -1.31 -59.50
CA MET A 1 -4.32 -0.15 -58.57
C MET A 1 -2.99 0.58 -58.73
N LYS A 2 -3.00 1.83 -59.19
CA LYS A 2 -1.76 2.62 -59.31
C LYS A 2 -1.55 3.32 -57.97
N SER A 3 -0.48 2.99 -57.29
CA SER A 3 -0.02 3.70 -56.09
C SER A 3 0.74 4.95 -56.48
N SER A 4 0.28 6.10 -56.09
CA SER A 4 1.00 7.36 -56.19
C SER A 4 1.72 7.68 -54.88
N TYR A 5 2.97 8.09 -54.98
CA TYR A 5 3.79 8.50 -53.82
C TYR A 5 3.94 10.03 -53.86
N ARG A 6 3.84 10.66 -52.72
CA ARG A 6 4.13 12.08 -52.52
C ARG A 6 5.34 12.23 -51.60
N SER A 7 6.31 12.98 -51.99
CA SER A 7 7.49 13.29 -51.18
C SER A 7 7.21 14.49 -50.26
N ILE A 8 7.51 14.33 -48.99
CA ILE A 8 7.40 15.37 -47.97
C ILE A 8 8.81 15.71 -47.48
N PRO A 9 9.27 16.96 -47.52
CA PRO A 9 10.56 17.34 -46.96
C PRO A 9 10.52 17.34 -45.41
N ASN A 10 11.58 16.82 -44.81
CA ASN A 10 11.78 16.93 -43.38
C ASN A 10 12.56 18.20 -43.07
N GLU A 11 11.93 19.12 -42.36
CA GLU A 11 12.50 20.45 -42.07
C GLU A 11 13.77 20.45 -41.21
N LYS A 12 14.12 19.34 -40.59
CA LYS A 12 15.32 19.22 -39.71
C LYS A 12 16.53 18.56 -40.38
N THR A 13 16.36 17.80 -41.45
CA THR A 13 17.45 17.04 -42.05
C THR A 13 17.57 17.17 -43.56
N GLY A 14 16.66 17.84 -44.24
CA GLY A 14 16.68 18.04 -45.70
C GLY A 14 16.49 16.78 -46.57
N ALA A 15 16.16 15.62 -45.97
CA ALA A 15 15.96 14.37 -46.67
C ALA A 15 14.49 14.16 -47.07
N LEU A 16 14.27 13.64 -48.26
CA LEU A 16 12.95 13.33 -48.81
C LEU A 16 12.53 11.89 -48.40
N LEU A 17 11.41 11.76 -47.72
CA LEU A 17 10.81 10.50 -47.39
C LEU A 17 9.59 10.23 -48.29
N ALA A 18 9.48 9.03 -48.83
CA ALA A 18 8.35 8.59 -49.65
C ALA A 18 7.26 7.95 -48.74
N ALA A 19 6.08 8.56 -48.73
CA ALA A 19 4.91 8.01 -48.03
C ALA A 19 3.86 7.55 -49.03
N SER A 20 3.29 6.36 -48.83
CA SER A 20 2.21 5.81 -49.63
C SER A 20 0.85 6.33 -49.15
N THR A 21 0.03 6.89 -50.02
CA THR A 21 -1.36 7.26 -49.72
C THR A 21 -2.32 6.25 -50.32
N THR A 22 -3.08 5.56 -49.47
CA THR A 22 -4.27 4.82 -49.86
C THR A 22 -5.47 5.78 -49.86
N ALA A 23 -6.05 6.02 -51.01
CA ALA A 23 -7.29 6.82 -51.13
C ALA A 23 -8.52 5.95 -50.75
N ALA A 24 -9.25 6.40 -49.74
CA ALA A 24 -10.57 5.87 -49.44
C ALA A 24 -11.65 6.78 -50.06
N ASN A 25 -12.60 6.15 -50.71
CA ASN A 25 -13.70 6.78 -51.46
C ASN A 25 -14.84 7.21 -50.52
N THR A 26 -15.38 8.38 -50.79
CA THR A 26 -16.46 9.04 -50.07
C THR A 26 -17.82 8.45 -50.31
N GLY A 27 -18.61 8.22 -49.23
CA GLY A 27 -20.04 7.89 -49.29
C GLY A 27 -20.75 8.31 -47.98
N ARG A 28 -21.49 9.38 -48.10
CA ARG A 28 -22.67 9.93 -47.43
C ARG A 28 -22.98 9.61 -45.96
N LYS A 29 -23.31 10.70 -45.29
CA LYS A 29 -23.75 10.94 -43.90
C LYS A 29 -24.91 10.10 -43.44
N SER A 30 -24.87 9.64 -42.20
CA SER A 30 -25.97 9.67 -41.22
C SER A 30 -25.36 9.84 -39.79
N SER A 31 -25.96 10.77 -39.07
CA SER A 31 -25.61 11.13 -37.71
C SER A 31 -26.14 10.12 -36.70
N SER A 32 -25.27 9.50 -35.94
CA SER A 32 -25.54 9.04 -34.59
C SER A 32 -24.25 9.09 -33.82
N ALA A 33 -24.24 9.86 -32.73
CA ALA A 33 -23.12 9.99 -31.81
C ALA A 33 -22.98 8.66 -31.07
N ALA A 34 -22.04 7.85 -31.52
CA ALA A 34 -21.48 6.77 -30.75
C ALA A 34 -20.05 7.21 -30.41
N SER A 35 -19.77 7.35 -29.13
CA SER A 35 -18.44 7.57 -28.59
C SER A 35 -17.53 6.44 -29.05
N ALA A 36 -16.63 6.76 -29.98
CA ALA A 36 -15.57 5.86 -30.38
C ALA A 36 -14.56 5.78 -29.22
N PHE A 37 -14.61 4.70 -28.47
CA PHE A 37 -13.48 4.30 -27.64
C PHE A 37 -12.31 3.98 -28.59
N ALA A 38 -11.29 4.83 -28.51
CA ALA A 38 -10.02 4.63 -29.20
C ALA A 38 -9.39 3.31 -28.76
N GLY A 39 -8.87 2.59 -29.73
CA GLY A 39 -8.29 1.27 -29.55
C GLY A 39 -7.15 1.22 -28.54
N ASN A 40 -7.01 0.04 -27.94
CA ASN A 40 -5.96 -0.33 -27.01
C ASN A 40 -4.61 0.29 -27.40
N PRO A 41 -3.95 1.00 -26.47
CA PRO A 41 -2.57 1.37 -26.67
C PRO A 41 -1.72 0.09 -26.60
N ARG A 42 -1.48 -0.54 -27.74
CA ARG A 42 -0.43 -1.54 -27.86
C ARG A 42 0.88 -0.81 -27.71
N PHE A 43 1.72 -1.24 -26.76
CA PHE A 43 3.09 -0.77 -26.65
C PHE A 43 3.74 -0.78 -28.03
N ALA A 44 4.02 0.37 -28.57
CA ALA A 44 4.87 0.46 -29.74
C ALA A 44 6.30 0.14 -29.26
N LEU A 45 6.69 -1.12 -29.36
CA LEU A 45 8.09 -1.55 -29.24
C LEU A 45 8.88 -0.70 -30.22
N LYS A 46 9.54 0.34 -29.72
CA LYS A 46 10.54 1.03 -30.52
C LYS A 46 11.64 0.02 -30.78
N GLY A 47 11.73 -0.45 -32.02
CA GLY A 47 12.69 -1.45 -32.46
C GLY A 47 14.13 -0.93 -32.29
N LEU A 48 14.70 -1.15 -31.10
CA LEU A 48 16.13 -0.93 -30.86
C LEU A 48 16.98 -2.17 -31.21
N ALA A 49 16.35 -3.26 -31.58
CA ALA A 49 17.03 -4.54 -31.81
C ALA A 49 17.45 -4.81 -33.27
N VAL A 50 17.17 -3.91 -34.21
CA VAL A 50 17.33 -4.22 -35.65
C VAL A 50 18.73 -3.98 -36.20
N SER A 51 19.58 -3.21 -35.53
CA SER A 51 20.89 -2.84 -36.10
C SER A 51 21.96 -3.93 -36.03
N LEU A 52 21.80 -4.95 -35.21
CA LEU A 52 22.82 -6.00 -35.02
C LEU A 52 22.63 -7.21 -35.95
N MET A 53 21.48 -7.37 -36.60
CA MET A 53 21.14 -8.61 -37.33
C MET A 53 21.49 -8.63 -38.83
N LEU A 54 21.93 -7.51 -39.41
CA LEU A 54 22.14 -7.43 -40.88
C LEU A 54 23.58 -7.68 -41.35
N ALA A 55 24.53 -8.04 -40.49
CA ALA A 55 25.92 -8.23 -40.85
C ALA A 55 26.37 -9.71 -41.04
N PHE A 56 25.51 -10.69 -40.82
CA PHE A 56 25.95 -12.10 -40.79
C PHE A 56 25.29 -12.97 -41.89
N GLY A 57 25.71 -12.79 -43.09
CA GLY A 57 25.51 -13.74 -44.20
C GLY A 57 26.80 -14.47 -44.54
N ALA A 58 27.29 -15.35 -43.67
CA ALA A 58 28.23 -16.44 -44.02
C ALA A 58 28.28 -17.41 -42.83
N ASN A 59 28.32 -18.74 -43.08
CA ASN A 59 28.61 -19.72 -42.05
C ASN A 59 30.04 -19.51 -41.55
N VAL A 60 30.23 -18.63 -40.57
CA VAL A 60 31.51 -18.44 -39.91
C VAL A 60 31.59 -19.47 -38.81
N TYR A 61 32.49 -20.44 -38.90
CA TYR A 61 32.91 -21.25 -37.76
C TYR A 61 33.49 -20.28 -36.73
N ALA A 62 32.92 -20.26 -35.52
CA ALA A 62 33.22 -19.17 -34.57
C ALA A 62 33.44 -19.74 -33.18
N LEU A 63 34.21 -20.82 -33.03
CA LEU A 63 34.65 -21.27 -31.69
C LEU A 63 35.47 -20.17 -30.99
N PRO A 64 35.52 -20.15 -29.66
CA PRO A 64 36.32 -19.20 -28.89
C PRO A 64 37.80 -19.23 -29.29
N VAL A 65 38.41 -18.05 -29.50
CA VAL A 65 39.80 -17.90 -29.98
C VAL A 65 40.63 -17.12 -28.96
N GLY A 66 41.90 -17.56 -28.84
CA GLY A 66 42.92 -16.82 -28.09
C GLY A 66 42.72 -16.90 -26.57
N GLY A 67 42.22 -18.03 -26.06
CA GLY A 67 42.00 -18.23 -24.63
C GLY A 67 43.31 -18.30 -23.83
N VAL A 68 43.48 -17.42 -22.86
CA VAL A 68 44.61 -17.38 -21.94
C VAL A 68 44.08 -17.39 -20.50
N VAL A 69 44.52 -18.36 -19.72
CA VAL A 69 44.17 -18.39 -18.25
C VAL A 69 44.90 -17.26 -17.57
N ALA A 70 44.11 -16.31 -17.02
CA ALA A 70 44.59 -15.13 -16.29
C ALA A 70 44.77 -15.41 -14.79
N ALA A 71 43.87 -16.23 -14.22
CA ALA A 71 43.93 -16.62 -12.82
C ALA A 71 43.28 -17.99 -12.61
N GLY A 72 43.71 -18.76 -11.64
CA GLY A 72 43.26 -20.13 -11.40
C GLY A 72 43.94 -21.14 -12.34
N GLY A 73 43.30 -22.30 -12.59
CA GLY A 73 43.84 -23.38 -13.43
C GLY A 73 42.81 -23.94 -14.37
N ALA A 74 43.11 -24.01 -15.66
CA ALA A 74 42.33 -24.72 -16.68
C ALA A 74 43.19 -25.10 -17.87
N SER A 75 42.77 -26.09 -18.64
CA SER A 75 43.29 -26.44 -19.97
C SER A 75 42.18 -26.25 -21.01
N ILE A 76 42.57 -25.76 -22.19
CA ILE A 76 41.67 -25.49 -23.30
C ILE A 76 42.06 -26.43 -24.44
N SER A 77 41.12 -27.19 -24.93
CA SER A 77 41.32 -28.11 -26.08
C SER A 77 40.25 -27.85 -27.12
N SER A 78 40.61 -27.56 -28.34
CA SER A 78 39.69 -27.33 -29.45
C SER A 78 39.88 -28.39 -30.53
N THR A 79 38.75 -28.87 -31.04
CA THR A 79 38.65 -29.76 -32.21
C THR A 79 37.75 -29.10 -33.25
N ALA A 80 37.58 -29.69 -34.43
CA ALA A 80 36.63 -29.21 -35.41
C ALA A 80 35.21 -29.23 -34.83
N GLY A 81 34.61 -28.04 -34.60
CA GLY A 81 33.25 -27.89 -34.10
C GLY A 81 33.08 -27.99 -32.59
N SER A 82 34.15 -28.17 -31.79
CA SER A 82 34.01 -28.21 -30.32
C SER A 82 35.22 -27.65 -29.59
N THR A 83 34.97 -26.88 -28.51
CA THR A 83 36.01 -26.49 -27.56
C THR A 83 35.64 -27.01 -26.16
N THR A 84 36.59 -27.72 -25.52
CA THR A 84 36.47 -28.19 -24.15
C THR A 84 37.40 -27.41 -23.24
N ILE A 85 36.86 -26.82 -22.19
CA ILE A 85 37.59 -26.13 -21.13
C ILE A 85 37.55 -27.03 -19.89
N THR A 86 38.68 -27.64 -19.52
CA THR A 86 38.80 -28.46 -18.33
C THR A 86 39.40 -27.64 -17.20
N GLN A 87 38.61 -27.26 -16.24
CA GLN A 87 38.96 -26.46 -15.09
C GLN A 87 39.53 -27.34 -13.97
N SER A 88 40.63 -26.93 -13.36
CA SER A 88 41.28 -27.68 -12.27
C SER A 88 41.18 -26.94 -10.90
N SER A 89 40.86 -25.65 -10.88
CA SER A 89 40.66 -24.87 -9.67
C SER A 89 39.20 -24.58 -9.43
N GLN A 90 38.82 -24.17 -8.20
CA GLN A 90 37.43 -23.79 -7.86
C GLN A 90 36.94 -22.61 -8.68
N ASN A 91 37.77 -21.57 -8.84
CA ASN A 91 37.54 -20.41 -9.70
C ASN A 91 38.65 -20.34 -10.76
N VAL A 92 38.28 -19.95 -12.00
CA VAL A 92 39.22 -19.67 -13.07
C VAL A 92 38.79 -18.47 -13.86
N ALA A 93 39.70 -17.56 -14.17
CA ALA A 93 39.49 -16.45 -15.09
C ALA A 93 40.28 -16.68 -16.37
N ILE A 94 39.59 -16.65 -17.52
CA ILE A 94 40.13 -16.84 -18.85
C ILE A 94 39.84 -15.60 -19.68
N ASN A 95 40.88 -15.02 -20.25
CA ASN A 95 40.78 -13.93 -21.22
C ASN A 95 40.79 -14.49 -22.65
N TRP A 96 39.85 -14.03 -23.45
CA TRP A 96 39.65 -14.45 -24.83
C TRP A 96 39.82 -13.30 -25.80
N GLN A 97 40.34 -13.58 -27.00
CA GLN A 97 40.28 -12.60 -28.08
C GLN A 97 38.85 -12.48 -28.63
N SER A 98 38.15 -13.61 -28.79
CA SER A 98 36.73 -13.65 -29.10
C SER A 98 36.09 -14.88 -28.45
N PHE A 99 34.81 -14.77 -28.06
CA PHE A 99 34.05 -15.89 -27.54
C PHE A 99 32.69 -15.93 -28.23
N SER A 100 32.61 -16.73 -29.27
CA SER A 100 31.39 -17.04 -30.03
C SER A 100 31.25 -18.54 -30.22
N ILE A 101 30.04 -19.01 -30.56
CA ILE A 101 29.75 -20.42 -30.84
C ILE A 101 28.87 -20.48 -32.07
N GLY A 102 29.35 -21.06 -33.16
CA GLY A 102 28.60 -21.25 -34.39
C GLY A 102 27.42 -22.20 -34.22
N ALA A 103 26.45 -22.16 -35.14
CA ALA A 103 25.18 -22.87 -35.01
C ALA A 103 25.32 -24.43 -34.89
N THR A 104 26.39 -25.00 -35.37
CA THR A 104 26.69 -26.44 -35.28
C THR A 104 27.83 -26.76 -34.33
N GLU A 105 28.29 -25.77 -33.58
CA GLU A 105 29.45 -25.86 -32.70
C GLU A 105 29.03 -25.95 -31.21
N ALA A 106 29.96 -26.47 -30.40
CA ALA A 106 29.74 -26.66 -28.98
C ALA A 106 30.92 -26.15 -28.14
N VAL A 107 30.62 -25.59 -26.98
CA VAL A 107 31.59 -25.32 -25.91
C VAL A 107 31.17 -26.06 -24.65
N GLN A 108 32.13 -26.84 -24.10
CA GLN A 108 31.91 -27.60 -22.88
C GLN A 108 32.88 -27.16 -21.77
N PHE A 109 32.34 -26.87 -20.60
CA PHE A 109 33.13 -26.68 -19.39
C PHE A 109 33.05 -27.95 -18.54
N VAL A 110 34.19 -28.55 -18.23
CA VAL A 110 34.35 -29.63 -17.29
C VAL A 110 34.99 -29.05 -16.03
N GLN A 111 34.19 -28.90 -14.99
CA GLN A 111 34.55 -28.19 -13.77
C GLN A 111 34.67 -29.17 -12.59
N PRO A 112 35.47 -28.85 -11.55
CA PRO A 112 35.64 -29.71 -10.37
C PRO A 112 34.34 -30.11 -9.67
N ASN A 113 33.38 -29.18 -9.57
CA ASN A 113 32.08 -29.44 -8.95
C ASN A 113 31.03 -28.38 -9.40
N SER A 114 29.78 -28.53 -8.97
CA SER A 114 28.66 -27.62 -9.32
C SER A 114 28.79 -26.20 -8.79
N SER A 115 29.62 -25.97 -7.79
CA SER A 115 29.87 -24.60 -7.25
C SER A 115 31.08 -23.91 -7.89
N SER A 116 31.86 -24.64 -8.76
CA SER A 116 32.99 -24.06 -9.48
C SER A 116 32.54 -23.02 -10.48
N VAL A 117 33.34 -21.96 -10.66
CA VAL A 117 33.01 -20.82 -11.53
C VAL A 117 34.10 -20.58 -12.56
N ALA A 118 33.74 -20.47 -13.82
CA ALA A 118 34.60 -20.08 -14.92
C ALA A 118 34.24 -18.69 -15.46
N LEU A 119 35.10 -17.70 -15.23
CA LEU A 119 34.99 -16.37 -15.85
C LEU A 119 35.62 -16.36 -17.23
N ASN A 120 34.82 -16.02 -18.25
CA ASN A 120 35.25 -15.86 -19.62
C ASN A 120 35.13 -14.39 -20.02
N ARG A 121 36.24 -13.67 -20.11
CA ARG A 121 36.30 -12.27 -20.46
C ARG A 121 36.78 -12.06 -21.87
N VAL A 122 36.01 -11.40 -22.73
CA VAL A 122 36.39 -11.04 -24.07
C VAL A 122 37.15 -9.72 -24.09
N LEU A 123 38.34 -9.73 -24.66
CA LEU A 123 39.21 -8.55 -24.80
C LEU A 123 39.20 -7.94 -26.21
N GLY A 124 38.73 -8.70 -27.21
CA GLY A 124 38.59 -8.19 -28.58
C GLY A 124 37.39 -7.24 -28.75
N ALA A 125 37.23 -6.69 -29.92
CA ALA A 125 36.22 -5.68 -30.21
C ALA A 125 34.87 -6.24 -30.69
N ASP A 126 34.81 -7.57 -30.97
CA ASP A 126 33.61 -8.16 -31.52
C ASP A 126 32.62 -8.62 -30.45
N PRO A 127 31.29 -8.49 -30.66
CA PRO A 127 30.29 -9.05 -29.74
C PRO A 127 30.34 -10.56 -29.72
N SER A 128 29.89 -11.18 -28.64
CA SER A 128 29.72 -12.61 -28.51
C SER A 128 28.42 -13.07 -29.16
N SER A 129 28.53 -13.96 -30.17
CA SER A 129 27.36 -14.57 -30.84
C SER A 129 27.31 -16.06 -30.50
N ILE A 130 26.44 -16.46 -29.60
CA ILE A 130 26.24 -17.83 -29.17
C ILE A 130 25.06 -18.40 -29.98
N LEU A 131 25.33 -19.14 -31.02
CA LEU A 131 24.32 -19.71 -31.93
C LEU A 131 24.16 -21.21 -31.76
N GLY A 132 25.17 -21.88 -31.17
CA GLY A 132 25.24 -23.31 -30.92
C GLY A 132 25.02 -23.66 -29.44
N SER A 133 25.71 -24.71 -28.95
CA SER A 133 25.52 -25.22 -27.61
C SER A 133 26.63 -24.83 -26.64
N MET A 134 26.26 -24.50 -25.41
CA MET A 134 27.21 -24.32 -24.31
C MET A 134 26.73 -25.14 -23.10
N SER A 135 27.63 -25.95 -22.53
CA SER A 135 27.30 -26.78 -21.37
C SER A 135 28.37 -26.68 -20.29
N ALA A 136 27.93 -26.76 -19.01
CA ALA A 136 28.80 -26.78 -17.86
C ALA A 136 28.15 -27.54 -16.68
N ASN A 137 28.97 -28.28 -15.92
CA ASN A 137 28.50 -28.87 -14.67
C ASN A 137 28.60 -27.92 -13.47
N GLY A 138 29.16 -26.72 -13.64
CA GLY A 138 29.20 -25.62 -12.68
C GLY A 138 28.71 -24.32 -13.30
N LYS A 139 29.28 -23.18 -12.91
CA LYS A 139 28.82 -21.85 -13.26
C LYS A 139 29.73 -21.20 -14.32
N VAL A 140 29.13 -20.50 -15.26
CA VAL A 140 29.83 -19.82 -16.36
C VAL A 140 29.50 -18.33 -16.32
N PHE A 141 30.53 -17.49 -16.27
CA PHE A 141 30.43 -16.06 -16.44
C PHE A 141 30.98 -15.67 -17.80
N LEU A 142 30.18 -15.01 -18.62
CA LEU A 142 30.57 -14.50 -19.93
C LEU A 142 30.51 -12.97 -19.91
N ILE A 143 31.67 -12.33 -20.03
CA ILE A 143 31.76 -10.86 -20.03
C ILE A 143 32.24 -10.41 -21.39
N ASN A 144 31.42 -9.59 -22.06
CA ASN A 144 31.80 -8.92 -23.29
C ASN A 144 31.22 -7.50 -23.35
N PRO A 145 32.06 -6.46 -23.18
CA PRO A 145 31.61 -5.06 -23.28
C PRO A 145 30.99 -4.69 -24.64
N ASN A 146 31.22 -5.48 -25.66
CA ASN A 146 30.67 -5.21 -27.02
C ASN A 146 29.30 -5.87 -27.25
N GLY A 147 28.75 -6.58 -26.25
CA GLY A 147 27.44 -7.22 -26.32
C GLY A 147 27.48 -8.73 -26.37
N VAL A 148 26.33 -9.35 -26.02
CA VAL A 148 26.14 -10.81 -26.04
C VAL A 148 24.79 -11.14 -26.68
N LEU A 149 24.82 -11.99 -27.70
CA LEU A 149 23.64 -12.56 -28.34
C LEU A 149 23.59 -14.06 -28.09
N PHE A 150 22.51 -14.55 -27.49
CA PHE A 150 22.11 -15.96 -27.56
C PHE A 150 21.05 -16.08 -28.65
N GLY A 151 21.45 -16.68 -29.80
CA GLY A 151 20.58 -16.76 -30.97
C GLY A 151 19.47 -17.79 -30.83
N LYS A 152 18.50 -17.79 -31.73
CA LYS A 152 17.25 -18.58 -31.67
C LYS A 152 17.45 -20.09 -31.45
N ASN A 153 18.56 -20.64 -31.92
CA ASN A 153 18.88 -22.10 -31.80
C ASN A 153 19.89 -22.35 -30.68
N ALA A 154 20.36 -21.35 -29.95
CA ALA A 154 21.29 -21.51 -28.86
C ALA A 154 20.71 -22.39 -27.75
N GLN A 155 21.50 -23.36 -27.29
CA GLN A 155 21.15 -24.25 -26.18
C GLN A 155 22.20 -24.12 -25.10
N ILE A 156 21.86 -23.44 -24.02
CA ILE A 156 22.74 -23.22 -22.89
C ILE A 156 22.23 -24.07 -21.72
N ASN A 157 23.07 -24.99 -21.23
CA ASN A 157 22.75 -25.89 -20.13
C ASN A 157 23.89 -25.88 -19.12
N VAL A 158 23.73 -25.11 -18.03
CA VAL A 158 24.80 -24.84 -17.07
C VAL A 158 24.24 -24.84 -15.64
N GLY A 159 25.10 -25.01 -14.64
CA GLY A 159 24.71 -24.91 -13.23
C GLY A 159 24.47 -23.46 -12.77
N GLY A 160 24.87 -22.47 -13.58
CA GLY A 160 24.57 -21.04 -13.38
C GLY A 160 25.22 -20.23 -14.50
N LEU A 161 24.52 -19.14 -14.90
CA LEU A 161 25.02 -18.24 -15.97
C LEU A 161 24.99 -16.79 -15.48
N ILE A 162 26.10 -16.10 -15.68
CA ILE A 162 26.13 -14.62 -15.72
C ILE A 162 26.61 -14.21 -17.11
N ALA A 163 25.80 -13.45 -17.84
CA ALA A 163 26.21 -12.75 -19.04
C ALA A 163 26.20 -11.25 -18.77
N SER A 164 27.32 -10.55 -19.08
CA SER A 164 27.46 -9.15 -18.71
C SER A 164 28.19 -8.33 -19.78
N THR A 165 27.70 -7.10 -20.02
CA THR A 165 28.47 -6.06 -20.73
C THR A 165 29.32 -5.21 -19.77
N LEU A 166 29.14 -5.40 -18.47
CA LEU A 166 29.95 -4.80 -17.40
C LEU A 166 31.11 -5.72 -17.06
N ASN A 167 32.25 -5.14 -16.62
CA ASN A 167 33.43 -5.91 -16.24
C ASN A 167 33.49 -6.18 -14.72
N ILE A 168 34.30 -7.17 -14.35
CA ILE A 168 34.67 -7.47 -12.96
C ILE A 168 36.20 -7.64 -12.90
N THR A 169 36.83 -7.20 -11.80
CA THR A 169 38.28 -7.43 -11.62
C THR A 169 38.58 -8.89 -11.30
N ASP A 170 39.75 -9.38 -11.70
CA ASP A 170 40.16 -10.76 -11.35
C ASP A 170 40.27 -10.95 -9.83
N SER A 171 40.71 -9.92 -9.10
CA SER A 171 40.79 -9.98 -7.64
C SER A 171 39.42 -10.10 -6.97
N ASP A 172 38.41 -9.38 -7.45
CA ASP A 172 37.05 -9.47 -6.92
C ASP A 172 36.41 -10.79 -7.29
N PHE A 173 36.55 -11.21 -8.53
CA PHE A 173 36.07 -12.50 -9.00
C PHE A 173 36.68 -13.68 -8.20
N MET A 174 38.00 -13.73 -8.05
CA MET A 174 38.67 -14.81 -7.32
C MET A 174 38.33 -14.81 -5.82
N ALA A 175 38.00 -13.63 -5.27
CA ALA A 175 37.54 -13.48 -3.88
C ALA A 175 36.03 -13.72 -3.68
N GLY A 176 35.27 -14.05 -4.74
CA GLY A 176 33.83 -14.24 -4.68
C GLY A 176 33.01 -12.95 -4.49
N ARG A 177 33.59 -11.77 -4.68
CA ARG A 177 32.92 -10.49 -4.66
C ARG A 177 32.46 -10.14 -6.06
N TYR A 178 31.18 -10.33 -6.35
CA TYR A 178 30.65 -10.16 -7.70
C TYR A 178 30.15 -8.72 -7.92
N GLN A 179 31.10 -7.78 -8.01
CA GLN A 179 30.87 -6.38 -8.29
C GLN A 179 31.22 -6.08 -9.76
N PHE A 180 30.19 -5.83 -10.57
CA PHE A 180 30.31 -5.52 -11.98
C PHE A 180 30.20 -4.03 -12.20
N SER A 181 31.06 -3.45 -13.05
CA SER A 181 31.01 -2.05 -13.42
C SER A 181 31.48 -1.81 -14.85
N GLY A 182 30.93 -0.80 -15.49
CA GLY A 182 31.27 -0.41 -16.85
C GLY A 182 30.29 0.65 -17.38
N ASN A 183 30.56 1.14 -18.57
CA ASN A 183 29.76 2.17 -19.24
C ASN A 183 29.39 1.78 -20.68
N SER A 184 29.30 0.48 -20.94
CA SER A 184 28.94 -0.04 -22.26
C SER A 184 27.45 0.15 -22.55
N ASP A 185 27.12 0.73 -23.70
CA ASP A 185 25.74 0.82 -24.21
C ASP A 185 25.32 -0.43 -25.01
N ALA A 186 26.21 -1.42 -25.15
CA ALA A 186 25.91 -2.65 -25.84
C ALA A 186 24.84 -3.48 -25.12
N SER A 187 24.11 -4.29 -25.90
CA SER A 187 22.95 -5.03 -25.39
C SER A 187 23.29 -6.48 -25.09
N ILE A 188 22.54 -7.06 -24.17
CA ILE A 188 22.42 -8.51 -24.02
C ILE A 188 21.04 -8.91 -24.55
N LEU A 189 21.03 -9.82 -25.51
CA LEU A 189 19.81 -10.33 -26.13
C LEU A 189 19.78 -11.86 -26.06
N ASN A 190 18.76 -12.39 -25.40
CA ASN A 190 18.46 -13.83 -25.45
C ASN A 190 17.28 -14.11 -26.39
N GLN A 191 17.52 -14.89 -27.41
CA GLN A 191 16.50 -15.49 -28.30
C GLN A 191 16.49 -17.03 -28.23
N GLY A 192 17.49 -17.62 -27.55
CA GLY A 192 17.66 -19.04 -27.39
C GLY A 192 17.03 -19.63 -26.14
N SER A 193 17.52 -20.80 -25.75
CA SER A 193 17.12 -21.47 -24.51
C SER A 193 18.28 -21.50 -23.53
N ILE A 194 18.09 -20.95 -22.35
CA ILE A 194 19.03 -20.95 -21.23
C ILE A 194 18.41 -21.75 -20.10
N ASN A 195 19.06 -22.81 -19.67
CA ASN A 195 18.67 -23.65 -18.54
C ASN A 195 19.77 -23.66 -17.46
N ALA A 196 19.38 -23.29 -16.23
CA ALA A 196 20.21 -23.31 -15.04
C ALA A 196 19.41 -23.78 -13.83
N ASP A 197 18.70 -24.89 -13.95
CA ASP A 197 17.86 -25.44 -12.86
C ASP A 197 18.66 -25.65 -11.57
N GLY A 198 18.10 -25.21 -10.44
CA GLY A 198 18.74 -25.23 -9.13
C GLY A 198 19.87 -24.21 -8.95
N GLY A 199 20.09 -23.35 -9.96
CA GLY A 199 21.10 -22.32 -9.92
C GLY A 199 20.56 -20.92 -10.22
N TYR A 200 21.30 -20.13 -11.03
CA TYR A 200 20.85 -18.79 -11.37
C TYR A 200 21.21 -18.39 -12.80
N VAL A 201 20.41 -17.49 -13.35
CA VAL A 201 20.72 -16.77 -14.59
C VAL A 201 20.69 -15.27 -14.29
N ALA A 202 21.80 -14.57 -14.54
CA ALA A 202 21.87 -13.12 -14.45
C ALA A 202 22.35 -12.51 -15.78
N LEU A 203 21.55 -11.58 -16.32
CA LEU A 203 21.89 -10.80 -17.51
C LEU A 203 22.08 -9.33 -17.08
N LEU A 204 23.30 -8.79 -17.24
CA LEU A 204 23.73 -7.52 -16.63
C LEU A 204 24.29 -6.55 -17.67
N GLY A 205 23.71 -5.37 -17.82
CA GLY A 205 24.18 -4.34 -18.75
C GLY A 205 23.28 -3.13 -18.77
N ALA A 206 23.52 -2.17 -19.66
CA ALA A 206 22.62 -1.02 -19.82
C ALA A 206 21.31 -1.43 -20.49
N ASN A 207 21.35 -2.38 -21.45
CA ASN A 207 20.20 -2.87 -22.21
C ASN A 207 20.15 -4.40 -22.17
N VAL A 208 19.09 -4.96 -21.61
CA VAL A 208 18.89 -6.39 -21.47
C VAL A 208 17.52 -6.80 -22.01
N SER A 209 17.51 -7.75 -22.95
CA SER A 209 16.29 -8.26 -23.57
C SER A 209 16.24 -9.79 -23.54
N ASN A 210 15.09 -10.34 -23.16
CA ASN A 210 14.74 -11.74 -23.31
C ASN A 210 13.56 -11.89 -24.28
N GLU A 211 13.82 -12.53 -25.42
CA GLU A 211 12.82 -12.92 -26.42
C GLU A 211 12.73 -14.46 -26.52
N GLY A 212 13.60 -15.16 -25.82
CA GLY A 212 13.71 -16.62 -25.79
C GLY A 212 13.15 -17.22 -24.50
N ILE A 213 13.81 -18.28 -24.04
CA ILE A 213 13.42 -19.03 -22.86
C ILE A 213 14.55 -19.00 -21.84
N ILE A 214 14.24 -18.67 -20.59
CA ILE A 214 15.15 -18.77 -19.44
C ILE A 214 14.50 -19.61 -18.37
N ILE A 215 15.17 -20.69 -17.94
CA ILE A 215 14.68 -21.60 -16.89
C ILE A 215 15.72 -21.70 -15.77
N ALA A 216 15.30 -21.46 -14.54
CA ALA A 216 16.09 -21.62 -13.32
C ALA A 216 15.17 -21.98 -12.14
N ARG A 217 14.51 -23.12 -12.19
CA ARG A 217 13.59 -23.61 -11.14
C ARG A 217 14.36 -23.79 -9.84
N LEU A 218 13.72 -23.48 -8.70
CA LEU A 218 14.33 -23.44 -7.36
C LEU A 218 15.56 -22.52 -7.28
N GLY A 219 15.67 -21.56 -8.20
CA GLY A 219 16.80 -20.66 -8.30
C GLY A 219 16.38 -19.22 -8.58
N THR A 220 17.27 -18.45 -9.18
CA THR A 220 17.02 -17.02 -9.46
C THR A 220 17.22 -16.69 -10.94
N VAL A 221 16.29 -15.95 -11.53
CA VAL A 221 16.52 -15.25 -12.79
C VAL A 221 16.56 -13.74 -12.52
N ALA A 222 17.67 -13.10 -12.89
CA ALA A 222 17.87 -11.67 -12.73
C ALA A 222 18.20 -11.00 -14.06
N LEU A 223 17.45 -9.99 -14.45
CA LEU A 223 17.77 -9.06 -15.51
C LEU A 223 17.99 -7.69 -14.86
N ALA A 224 19.21 -7.14 -14.98
CA ALA A 224 19.54 -5.88 -14.33
C ALA A 224 20.19 -4.89 -15.29
N ALA A 225 19.62 -3.66 -15.33
CA ALA A 225 20.09 -2.59 -16.20
C ALA A 225 20.69 -1.44 -15.37
N GLY A 226 21.99 -1.19 -15.59
CA GLY A 226 22.76 -0.16 -14.90
C GLY A 226 24.24 -0.23 -15.29
N ASN A 227 25.04 0.70 -14.75
CA ASN A 227 26.49 0.81 -14.95
C ASN A 227 27.33 0.23 -13.82
N ALA A 228 26.72 0.03 -12.63
CA ALA A 228 27.36 -0.72 -11.55
C ALA A 228 26.32 -1.62 -10.87
N ILE A 229 26.60 -2.92 -10.83
CA ILE A 229 25.69 -3.95 -10.34
C ILE A 229 26.47 -4.88 -9.42
N THR A 230 25.95 -5.09 -8.22
CA THR A 230 26.50 -6.05 -7.26
C THR A 230 25.56 -7.25 -7.16
N LEU A 231 26.16 -8.43 -7.24
CA LEU A 231 25.46 -9.68 -7.01
C LEU A 231 25.92 -10.30 -5.71
N ASP A 232 24.97 -10.64 -4.85
CA ASP A 232 25.21 -11.37 -3.61
C ASP A 232 24.48 -12.71 -3.66
N VAL A 233 25.25 -13.79 -3.54
CA VAL A 233 24.69 -15.13 -3.47
C VAL A 233 24.40 -15.43 -2.01
N ALA A 234 23.14 -15.27 -1.61
CA ALA A 234 22.69 -15.56 -0.27
C ALA A 234 22.95 -17.02 0.15
N GLY A 235 23.04 -17.28 1.45
CA GLY A 235 23.28 -18.62 1.97
C GLY A 235 22.18 -19.64 1.66
N ASP A 236 21.01 -19.19 1.22
CA ASP A 236 19.87 -20.00 0.72
C ASP A 236 20.02 -20.40 -0.77
N GLY A 237 21.09 -19.99 -1.43
CA GLY A 237 21.33 -20.24 -2.86
C GLY A 237 20.65 -19.28 -3.82
N LEU A 238 19.87 -18.32 -3.32
CA LEU A 238 19.23 -17.28 -4.11
C LEU A 238 20.20 -16.13 -4.40
N LEU A 239 20.03 -15.48 -5.53
CA LEU A 239 20.86 -14.38 -5.98
C LEU A 239 20.17 -13.05 -5.70
N ASN A 240 20.77 -12.21 -4.85
CA ASN A 240 20.34 -10.82 -4.68
C ASN A 240 21.09 -9.90 -5.63
N VAL A 241 20.40 -8.91 -6.18
CA VAL A 241 20.94 -7.97 -7.16
C VAL A 241 20.71 -6.54 -6.70
N THR A 242 21.77 -5.75 -6.65
CA THR A 242 21.71 -4.32 -6.34
C THR A 242 22.32 -3.52 -7.47
N VAL A 243 21.58 -2.60 -8.07
CA VAL A 243 22.07 -1.63 -9.03
C VAL A 243 22.47 -0.37 -8.25
N SER A 244 23.76 -0.07 -8.20
CA SER A 244 24.31 1.08 -7.45
C SER A 244 24.64 2.29 -8.32
N GLN A 245 24.75 2.09 -9.65
CA GLN A 245 24.88 3.19 -10.61
C GLN A 245 23.98 2.92 -11.82
N GLY A 246 23.15 3.90 -12.15
CA GLY A 246 22.28 3.83 -13.30
C GLY A 246 23.01 4.00 -14.63
N ALA A 247 22.38 3.56 -15.71
CA ALA A 247 22.84 3.73 -17.08
C ALA A 247 21.99 4.75 -17.84
N VAL A 248 22.57 5.34 -18.89
CA VAL A 248 21.79 6.16 -19.83
C VAL A 248 20.84 5.23 -20.59
N ASN A 249 19.53 5.53 -20.57
CA ASN A 249 18.49 4.71 -21.20
C ASN A 249 18.48 3.25 -20.72
N ALA A 250 18.62 3.03 -19.41
CA ALA A 250 18.55 1.70 -18.83
C ALA A 250 17.24 0.99 -19.22
N LEU A 251 17.35 -0.17 -19.87
CA LEU A 251 16.18 -0.86 -20.41
C LEU A 251 16.23 -2.36 -20.12
N ILE A 252 15.14 -2.86 -19.57
CA ILE A 252 14.86 -4.29 -19.48
C ILE A 252 13.59 -4.61 -20.25
N GLN A 253 13.66 -5.62 -21.10
CA GLN A 253 12.51 -6.14 -21.84
C GLN A 253 12.42 -7.66 -21.68
N ASN A 254 11.26 -8.15 -21.33
CA ASN A 254 10.90 -9.55 -21.42
C ASN A 254 9.70 -9.72 -22.35
N GLY A 255 9.97 -10.29 -23.53
CA GLY A 255 8.94 -10.70 -24.50
C GLY A 255 8.84 -12.22 -24.62
N GLY A 256 9.75 -12.97 -23.99
CA GLY A 256 9.81 -14.43 -23.98
C GLY A 256 9.25 -15.07 -22.71
N LEU A 257 9.77 -16.24 -22.38
CA LEU A 257 9.45 -16.98 -21.16
C LEU A 257 10.61 -16.89 -20.16
N ILE A 258 10.30 -16.52 -18.92
CA ILE A 258 11.17 -16.71 -17.76
C ILE A 258 10.47 -17.64 -16.78
N GLN A 259 11.12 -18.73 -16.38
CA GLN A 259 10.57 -19.73 -15.47
C GLN A 259 11.54 -19.99 -14.31
N ALA A 260 11.09 -19.68 -13.09
CA ALA A 260 11.84 -19.87 -11.84
C ALA A 260 10.91 -20.42 -10.74
N ASP A 261 10.16 -21.48 -11.04
CA ASP A 261 9.20 -22.06 -10.10
C ASP A 261 9.90 -22.48 -8.79
N GLY A 262 9.31 -22.14 -7.65
CA GLY A 262 9.90 -22.31 -6.33
C GLY A 262 11.09 -21.39 -6.04
N GLY A 263 11.37 -20.42 -6.92
CA GLY A 263 12.46 -19.48 -6.82
C GLY A 263 12.03 -18.04 -7.00
N GLN A 264 12.93 -17.21 -7.55
CA GLN A 264 12.65 -15.79 -7.72
C GLN A 264 13.03 -15.25 -9.11
N VAL A 265 12.25 -14.27 -9.57
CA VAL A 265 12.55 -13.49 -10.76
C VAL A 265 12.66 -12.02 -10.37
N LEU A 266 13.76 -11.38 -10.76
CA LEU A 266 14.06 -9.99 -10.50
C LEU A 266 14.38 -9.25 -11.79
N LEU A 267 13.60 -8.27 -12.16
CA LEU A 267 13.88 -7.33 -13.23
C LEU A 267 14.07 -5.95 -12.61
N THR A 268 15.26 -5.34 -12.76
CA THR A 268 15.56 -4.04 -12.15
C THR A 268 16.34 -3.14 -13.11
N ALA A 269 15.88 -1.90 -13.28
CA ALA A 269 16.53 -0.90 -14.12
C ALA A 269 16.68 0.42 -13.36
N MET A 270 17.87 1.02 -13.42
CA MET A 270 18.19 2.31 -12.80
C MET A 270 18.76 3.27 -13.84
N ALA A 271 18.22 4.50 -13.90
CA ALA A 271 18.70 5.55 -14.79
C ALA A 271 19.90 6.32 -14.22
N ALA A 272 20.75 6.87 -15.08
CA ALA A 272 21.95 7.64 -14.70
C ALA A 272 21.65 9.06 -14.20
N GLY A 273 20.42 9.39 -13.86
CA GLY A 273 19.99 10.69 -13.31
C GLY A 273 18.49 10.92 -13.49
N THR A 274 17.97 11.91 -12.80
CA THR A 274 16.53 12.20 -12.72
C THR A 274 15.87 12.64 -14.04
N LEU A 275 16.65 13.08 -15.01
CA LEU A 275 16.15 13.49 -16.34
C LEU A 275 16.15 12.37 -17.38
N LEU A 276 16.74 11.22 -17.04
CA LEU A 276 16.85 10.08 -17.93
C LEU A 276 15.82 9.03 -17.51
N GLN A 277 15.14 8.46 -18.48
CA GLN A 277 14.13 7.45 -18.22
C GLN A 277 14.76 6.06 -18.21
N SER A 278 14.39 5.24 -17.24
CA SER A 278 14.60 3.80 -17.25
C SER A 278 13.28 3.08 -17.49
N ALA A 279 13.32 1.90 -18.06
CA ALA A 279 12.12 1.11 -18.27
C ALA A 279 12.35 -0.37 -17.96
N VAL A 280 11.39 -0.95 -17.26
CA VAL A 280 11.22 -2.39 -17.08
C VAL A 280 9.91 -2.78 -17.77
N ASN A 281 9.99 -3.55 -18.84
CA ASN A 281 8.83 -3.94 -19.64
C ASN A 281 8.70 -5.46 -19.66
N ASN A 282 7.53 -5.97 -19.32
CA ASN A 282 7.16 -7.36 -19.51
C ASN A 282 5.95 -7.48 -20.42
N THR A 283 6.13 -8.04 -21.62
CA THR A 283 5.04 -8.41 -22.53
C THR A 283 4.96 -9.93 -22.74
N GLY A 284 5.93 -10.65 -22.19
CA GLY A 284 6.02 -12.11 -22.21
C GLY A 284 5.43 -12.75 -20.95
N VAL A 285 5.93 -13.92 -20.63
CA VAL A 285 5.51 -14.70 -19.45
C VAL A 285 6.65 -14.76 -18.45
N ILE A 286 6.37 -14.41 -17.22
CA ILE A 286 7.23 -14.67 -16.07
C ILE A 286 6.47 -15.60 -15.14
N GLN A 287 7.06 -16.76 -14.86
CA GLN A 287 6.50 -17.81 -14.03
C GLN A 287 7.46 -18.10 -12.88
N ALA A 288 6.97 -17.99 -11.67
CA ALA A 288 7.64 -18.37 -10.44
C ALA A 288 6.58 -18.98 -9.51
N GLN A 289 6.02 -20.10 -9.94
CA GLN A 289 4.95 -20.78 -9.20
C GLN A 289 5.49 -21.37 -7.90
N THR A 290 4.62 -21.50 -6.91
CA THR A 290 4.97 -22.20 -5.67
C THR A 290 5.21 -23.69 -5.96
N ILE A 291 6.32 -24.22 -5.47
CA ILE A 291 6.63 -25.66 -5.50
C ILE A 291 6.87 -26.13 -4.07
N GLU A 292 6.09 -27.09 -3.60
CA GLU A 292 6.16 -27.59 -2.22
C GLU A 292 6.08 -26.46 -1.19
N ASN A 293 7.16 -26.21 -0.45
CA ASN A 293 7.27 -25.17 0.55
C ASN A 293 7.97 -23.89 0.05
N HIS A 294 8.29 -23.82 -1.24
CA HIS A 294 9.03 -22.71 -1.83
C HIS A 294 8.06 -21.81 -2.59
N ASN A 295 7.65 -20.73 -1.94
CA ASN A 295 6.79 -19.74 -2.56
C ASN A 295 7.57 -18.92 -3.58
N GLY A 296 7.04 -18.86 -4.80
CA GLY A 296 7.63 -18.09 -5.87
C GLY A 296 7.55 -16.57 -5.63
N THR A 297 8.52 -15.85 -6.17
CA THR A 297 8.57 -14.39 -6.05
C THR A 297 8.93 -13.75 -7.39
N ILE A 298 8.16 -12.74 -7.79
CA ILE A 298 8.44 -11.90 -8.96
C ILE A 298 8.56 -10.45 -8.51
N ARG A 299 9.68 -9.80 -8.86
CA ARG A 299 9.92 -8.38 -8.57
C ARG A 299 10.32 -7.65 -9.85
N LEU A 300 9.56 -6.65 -10.23
CA LEU A 300 9.88 -5.73 -11.31
C LEU A 300 10.07 -4.34 -10.72
N MET A 301 11.28 -3.80 -10.80
CA MET A 301 11.67 -2.58 -10.11
C MET A 301 12.26 -1.57 -11.10
N GLY A 302 11.50 -0.55 -11.45
CA GLY A 302 11.96 0.64 -12.14
C GLY A 302 12.63 1.62 -11.18
N ASP A 303 13.35 2.59 -11.73
CA ASP A 303 13.89 3.71 -10.96
C ASP A 303 12.75 4.53 -10.33
N MET A 304 12.88 4.83 -9.03
CA MET A 304 11.86 5.57 -8.28
C MET A 304 11.86 7.08 -8.58
N GLN A 305 12.85 7.61 -9.28
CA GLN A 305 12.95 9.04 -9.62
C GLN A 305 12.42 9.38 -11.02
N GLY A 306 12.39 8.41 -11.93
CA GLY A 306 11.92 8.66 -13.31
C GLY A 306 11.70 7.38 -14.11
N GLY A 307 11.80 6.21 -13.46
CA GLY A 307 11.66 4.92 -14.13
C GLY A 307 10.21 4.48 -14.27
N THR A 308 9.96 3.68 -15.31
CA THR A 308 8.65 3.07 -15.55
C THR A 308 8.73 1.56 -15.43
N THR A 309 7.69 0.95 -14.84
CA THR A 309 7.50 -0.49 -14.85
C THR A 309 6.18 -0.80 -15.54
N ASN A 310 6.25 -1.47 -16.69
CA ASN A 310 5.08 -1.77 -17.52
C ASN A 310 4.90 -3.29 -17.65
N VAL A 311 3.69 -3.75 -17.42
CA VAL A 311 3.30 -5.14 -17.59
C VAL A 311 2.14 -5.24 -18.56
N GLY A 312 2.35 -5.95 -19.65
CA GLY A 312 1.32 -6.27 -20.67
C GLY A 312 1.23 -7.78 -20.94
N GLY A 313 1.98 -8.59 -20.18
CA GLY A 313 2.01 -10.04 -20.29
C GLY A 313 1.54 -10.74 -19.01
N THR A 314 2.04 -11.95 -18.78
CA THR A 314 1.64 -12.76 -17.63
C THR A 314 2.72 -12.76 -16.55
N LEU A 315 2.30 -12.59 -15.29
CA LEU A 315 3.09 -12.84 -14.09
C LEU A 315 2.37 -13.91 -13.26
N ASP A 316 2.99 -15.09 -13.12
CA ASP A 316 2.36 -16.24 -12.46
C ASP A 316 3.20 -16.72 -11.27
N VAL A 317 2.67 -16.50 -10.07
CA VAL A 317 3.22 -16.97 -8.80
C VAL A 317 2.22 -17.91 -8.10
N SER A 318 1.34 -18.54 -8.84
CA SER A 318 0.29 -19.39 -8.28
C SER A 318 0.86 -20.62 -7.56
N GLY A 319 0.12 -21.10 -6.57
CA GLY A 319 0.38 -22.32 -5.83
C GLY A 319 -0.84 -23.24 -5.91
N VAL A 320 -1.10 -23.85 -7.08
CA VAL A 320 -2.30 -24.66 -7.34
C VAL A 320 -2.18 -26.11 -6.89
N GLY A 321 -0.99 -26.58 -6.52
CA GLY A 321 -0.79 -27.90 -5.95
C GLY A 321 -1.43 -28.01 -4.56
N ALA A 322 -1.83 -29.24 -4.18
CA ALA A 322 -2.51 -29.47 -2.90
C ALA A 322 -1.69 -28.94 -1.71
N GLY A 323 -2.31 -28.12 -0.87
CA GLY A 323 -1.69 -27.49 0.29
C GLY A 323 -0.82 -26.28 0.00
N GLN A 324 -0.69 -25.84 -1.25
CA GLN A 324 0.15 -24.72 -1.64
C GLN A 324 -0.60 -23.37 -1.52
N THR A 325 0.15 -22.34 -1.24
CA THR A 325 -0.34 -20.95 -1.26
C THR A 325 0.24 -20.19 -2.45
N GLY A 326 -0.43 -19.15 -2.90
CA GLY A 326 0.12 -18.24 -3.91
C GLY A 326 1.37 -17.51 -3.40
N GLY A 327 2.26 -17.14 -4.32
CA GLY A 327 3.50 -16.44 -4.04
C GLY A 327 3.32 -14.91 -4.00
N THR A 328 4.41 -14.19 -4.31
CA THR A 328 4.43 -12.73 -4.20
C THR A 328 4.84 -12.06 -5.51
N VAL A 329 4.08 -11.05 -5.94
CA VAL A 329 4.42 -10.13 -7.03
C VAL A 329 4.60 -8.73 -6.46
N THR A 330 5.71 -8.07 -6.78
CA THR A 330 5.96 -6.67 -6.40
C THR A 330 6.39 -5.88 -7.64
N LEU A 331 5.64 -4.83 -7.94
CA LEU A 331 5.90 -3.92 -9.05
C LEU A 331 6.13 -2.52 -8.51
N THR A 332 7.33 -1.98 -8.65
CA THR A 332 7.70 -0.63 -8.19
C THR A 332 8.38 0.16 -9.30
N GLY A 333 8.35 1.47 -9.20
CA GLY A 333 8.92 2.42 -10.13
C GLY A 333 8.30 3.79 -9.88
N HIS A 334 8.85 4.85 -10.46
CA HIS A 334 8.21 6.17 -10.38
C HIS A 334 6.79 6.10 -10.97
N HIS A 335 6.61 5.38 -12.08
CA HIS A 335 5.31 5.05 -12.66
C HIS A 335 5.18 3.54 -12.85
N VAL A 336 4.01 2.99 -12.54
CA VAL A 336 3.70 1.57 -12.73
C VAL A 336 2.43 1.44 -13.59
N GLY A 337 2.51 0.66 -14.66
CA GLY A 337 1.41 0.46 -15.60
C GLY A 337 1.12 -1.01 -15.90
N LEU A 338 -0.16 -1.39 -15.80
CA LEU A 338 -0.70 -2.68 -16.22
C LEU A 338 -1.57 -2.47 -17.46
N PHE A 339 -1.22 -3.14 -18.58
CA PHE A 339 -1.86 -2.94 -19.89
C PHE A 339 -2.24 -4.28 -20.51
N GLY A 340 -3.40 -4.80 -20.20
CA GLY A 340 -3.81 -6.16 -20.55
C GLY A 340 -3.00 -7.20 -19.78
N ALA A 341 -2.53 -6.85 -18.58
CA ALA A 341 -1.71 -7.73 -17.74
C ALA A 341 -2.56 -8.83 -17.11
N ASN A 342 -1.97 -10.03 -17.01
CA ASN A 342 -2.56 -11.15 -16.27
C ASN A 342 -1.62 -11.52 -15.12
N ILE A 343 -2.01 -11.19 -13.89
CA ILE A 343 -1.26 -11.48 -12.68
C ILE A 343 -1.99 -12.54 -11.87
N ASN A 344 -1.35 -13.69 -11.67
CA ASN A 344 -1.92 -14.83 -10.97
C ASN A 344 -1.10 -15.16 -9.71
N ALA A 345 -1.69 -14.92 -8.56
CA ALA A 345 -1.18 -15.28 -7.25
C ALA A 345 -2.18 -16.17 -6.48
N ALA A 346 -3.02 -16.93 -7.17
CA ALA A 346 -3.97 -17.85 -6.54
C ALA A 346 -3.24 -19.04 -5.90
N GLY A 347 -3.82 -19.61 -4.85
CA GLY A 347 -3.28 -20.79 -4.20
C GLY A 347 -4.35 -21.75 -3.71
N ASP A 348 -4.01 -23.03 -3.58
CA ASP A 348 -4.96 -24.05 -3.11
C ASP A 348 -5.49 -23.74 -1.70
N THR A 349 -4.58 -23.38 -0.78
CA THR A 349 -4.89 -23.15 0.65
C THR A 349 -4.70 -21.70 1.09
N GLY A 350 -4.55 -20.77 0.15
CA GLY A 350 -4.47 -19.34 0.42
C GLY A 350 -3.98 -18.55 -0.78
N GLY A 351 -4.60 -17.41 -1.03
CA GLY A 351 -4.13 -16.46 -2.04
C GLY A 351 -2.82 -15.80 -1.64
N GLY A 352 -2.02 -15.40 -2.63
CA GLY A 352 -0.73 -14.74 -2.45
C GLY A 352 -0.85 -13.22 -2.29
N THR A 353 0.27 -12.54 -2.51
CA THR A 353 0.37 -11.08 -2.37
C THR A 353 0.76 -10.44 -3.70
N VAL A 354 0.02 -9.40 -4.10
CA VAL A 354 0.31 -8.59 -5.28
C VAL A 354 0.37 -7.12 -4.87
N LEU A 355 1.55 -6.51 -5.02
CA LEU A 355 1.82 -5.11 -4.69
C LEU A 355 2.17 -4.36 -5.97
N VAL A 356 1.37 -3.36 -6.32
CA VAL A 356 1.52 -2.55 -7.54
C VAL A 356 1.64 -1.08 -7.13
N GLY A 357 2.84 -0.52 -7.27
CA GLY A 357 3.12 0.87 -6.97
C GLY A 357 3.26 1.22 -5.49
N GLY A 358 3.10 0.27 -4.58
CA GLY A 358 3.23 0.48 -3.14
C GLY A 358 2.65 -0.66 -2.32
N ASP A 359 2.66 -0.55 -0.99
CA ASP A 359 2.01 -1.47 -0.06
C ASP A 359 0.89 -0.74 0.70
N TYR A 360 0.22 -1.45 1.59
CA TYR A 360 -0.95 -1.02 2.34
C TYR A 360 -0.85 0.40 2.87
N GLN A 361 -1.73 1.28 2.39
CA GLN A 361 -1.79 2.71 2.70
C GLN A 361 -0.47 3.47 2.47
N GLY A 362 0.42 2.96 1.59
CA GLY A 362 1.74 3.56 1.34
C GLY A 362 2.68 3.61 2.55
N LYS A 363 2.39 2.87 3.63
CA LYS A 363 3.09 3.01 4.92
C LYS A 363 4.27 2.06 5.12
N ASN A 364 4.53 1.16 4.18
CA ASN A 364 5.62 0.20 4.29
C ASN A 364 6.93 0.77 3.72
N PRO A 365 7.93 1.15 4.53
CA PRO A 365 9.17 1.75 4.02
C PRO A 365 10.03 0.77 3.21
N ALA A 366 9.77 -0.55 3.30
CA ALA A 366 10.47 -1.55 2.50
C ALA A 366 9.95 -1.66 1.06
N VAL A 367 8.78 -1.07 0.76
CA VAL A 367 8.18 -1.01 -0.57
C VAL A 367 7.95 0.46 -0.89
N GLN A 368 8.82 1.03 -1.71
CA GLN A 368 8.72 2.45 -2.09
C GLN A 368 7.48 2.70 -2.92
N ASN A 369 6.82 3.85 -2.70
CA ASN A 369 5.60 4.22 -3.38
C ASN A 369 5.87 4.81 -4.76
N ALA A 370 5.07 4.44 -5.74
CA ALA A 370 5.04 5.08 -7.05
C ALA A 370 4.39 6.47 -6.97
N ALA A 371 4.76 7.37 -7.86
CA ALA A 371 4.02 8.62 -8.06
C ALA A 371 2.67 8.36 -8.75
N ALA A 372 2.64 7.46 -9.75
CA ALA A 372 1.40 7.10 -10.43
C ALA A 372 1.31 5.59 -10.71
N THR A 373 0.09 5.06 -10.55
CA THR A 373 -0.26 3.66 -10.85
C THR A 373 -1.47 3.57 -11.77
N TYR A 374 -1.34 2.78 -12.84
CA TYR A 374 -2.39 2.57 -13.84
C TYR A 374 -2.68 1.09 -14.06
N MET A 375 -3.96 0.73 -14.14
CA MET A 375 -4.45 -0.60 -14.53
C MET A 375 -5.53 -0.46 -15.59
N SER A 376 -5.29 -1.00 -16.78
CA SER A 376 -6.25 -0.98 -17.87
C SER A 376 -7.44 -1.92 -17.65
N ALA A 377 -8.54 -1.67 -18.34
CA ALA A 377 -9.79 -2.43 -18.20
C ALA A 377 -9.69 -3.92 -18.61
N ASP A 378 -8.71 -4.27 -19.43
CA ASP A 378 -8.43 -5.65 -19.87
C ASP A 378 -7.39 -6.35 -18.99
N SER A 379 -6.88 -5.70 -17.94
CA SER A 379 -5.98 -6.30 -16.97
C SER A 379 -6.71 -7.07 -15.88
N MET A 380 -6.10 -8.16 -15.42
CA MET A 380 -6.65 -9.03 -14.38
C MET A 380 -5.60 -9.37 -13.33
N ILE A 381 -6.00 -9.29 -12.05
CA ILE A 381 -5.21 -9.73 -10.90
C ILE A 381 -6.03 -10.74 -10.11
N THR A 382 -5.47 -11.92 -9.87
CA THR A 382 -6.10 -12.99 -9.09
C THR A 382 -5.22 -13.39 -7.93
N ALA A 383 -5.74 -13.28 -6.70
CA ALA A 383 -5.10 -13.73 -5.47
C ALA A 383 -6.10 -14.53 -4.62
N ASP A 384 -6.82 -15.43 -5.26
CA ASP A 384 -7.87 -16.25 -4.64
C ASP A 384 -7.27 -17.43 -3.86
N ALA A 385 -7.91 -17.83 -2.75
CA ALA A 385 -7.84 -19.20 -2.28
C ALA A 385 -8.78 -20.08 -3.10
N ILE A 386 -8.31 -21.24 -3.57
CA ILE A 386 -9.09 -22.11 -4.47
C ILE A 386 -9.98 -23.06 -3.65
N THR A 387 -9.35 -23.88 -2.81
CA THR A 387 -10.04 -24.95 -2.09
C THR A 387 -10.42 -24.53 -0.68
N ASN A 388 -9.43 -24.18 0.14
CA ASN A 388 -9.65 -23.81 1.53
C ASN A 388 -8.58 -22.82 1.97
N GLY A 389 -8.96 -21.77 2.68
CA GLY A 389 -8.03 -20.74 3.14
C GLY A 389 -8.49 -19.35 2.76
N ASN A 390 -7.75 -18.36 3.23
CA ASN A 390 -8.12 -16.97 3.04
C ASN A 390 -7.70 -16.47 1.66
N GLY A 391 -8.47 -15.57 1.07
CA GLY A 391 -8.06 -14.77 -0.07
C GLY A 391 -6.79 -13.97 0.23
N GLY A 392 -6.03 -13.62 -0.80
CA GLY A 392 -4.76 -12.93 -0.68
C GLY A 392 -4.86 -11.43 -0.47
N LYS A 393 -3.74 -10.76 -0.68
CA LYS A 393 -3.61 -9.29 -0.57
C LYS A 393 -3.26 -8.69 -1.93
N VAL A 394 -4.07 -7.75 -2.41
CA VAL A 394 -3.82 -7.01 -3.66
C VAL A 394 -3.87 -5.52 -3.36
N ILE A 395 -2.76 -4.82 -3.59
CA ILE A 395 -2.64 -3.39 -3.36
C ILE A 395 -2.26 -2.70 -4.67
N LEU A 396 -3.03 -1.69 -5.06
CA LEU A 396 -2.71 -0.72 -6.07
C LEU A 396 -2.60 0.64 -5.39
N TRP A 397 -1.38 1.15 -5.28
CA TRP A 397 -1.08 2.37 -4.55
C TRP A 397 -0.24 3.33 -5.38
N SER A 398 -0.45 4.63 -5.17
CA SER A 398 0.51 5.67 -5.56
C SER A 398 0.33 6.91 -4.68
N ASP A 399 1.39 7.70 -4.56
CA ASP A 399 1.35 8.92 -3.75
C ASP A 399 0.58 10.06 -4.44
N GLU A 400 0.52 10.08 -5.79
CA GLU A 400 -0.17 11.13 -6.54
C GLU A 400 -1.48 10.62 -7.15
N SER A 401 -1.44 9.67 -8.09
CA SER A 401 -2.66 9.24 -8.80
C SER A 401 -2.71 7.75 -9.09
N THR A 402 -3.81 7.12 -8.69
CA THR A 402 -4.12 5.72 -9.03
C THR A 402 -5.35 5.66 -9.92
N ARG A 403 -5.22 5.02 -11.08
CA ARG A 403 -6.35 4.65 -11.91
C ARG A 403 -6.41 3.15 -12.11
N ALA A 404 -7.53 2.53 -11.72
CA ALA A 404 -7.73 1.09 -11.81
C ALA A 404 -9.09 0.78 -12.42
N ASN A 405 -9.10 0.14 -13.61
CA ASN A 405 -10.30 -0.15 -14.37
C ASN A 405 -10.51 -1.64 -14.63
N GLY A 406 -9.58 -2.52 -14.30
CA GLY A 406 -9.57 -3.95 -14.60
C GLY A 406 -10.37 -4.81 -13.64
N SER A 407 -9.99 -6.08 -13.51
CA SER A 407 -10.60 -7.04 -12.58
C SER A 407 -9.61 -7.48 -11.52
N ILE A 408 -10.02 -7.43 -10.26
CA ILE A 408 -9.21 -7.85 -9.11
C ILE A 408 -10.01 -8.85 -8.28
N SER A 409 -9.41 -10.01 -7.97
CA SER A 409 -10.03 -11.04 -7.15
C SER A 409 -9.10 -11.49 -6.03
N ALA A 410 -9.66 -11.56 -4.80
CA ALA A 410 -8.99 -12.04 -3.58
C ALA A 410 -9.99 -12.84 -2.73
N ARG A 411 -10.62 -13.85 -3.31
CA ARG A 411 -11.72 -14.60 -2.70
C ARG A 411 -11.21 -15.63 -1.70
N GLY A 412 -12.02 -15.89 -0.67
CA GLY A 412 -11.85 -17.05 0.20
C GLY A 412 -12.14 -18.37 -0.50
N GLY A 413 -11.57 -19.47 0.00
CA GLY A 413 -11.68 -20.81 -0.60
C GLY A 413 -13.11 -21.35 -0.67
N ALA A 414 -13.35 -22.21 -1.65
CA ALA A 414 -14.67 -22.78 -1.91
C ALA A 414 -15.23 -23.61 -0.75
N LEU A 415 -14.36 -24.25 0.06
CA LEU A 415 -14.74 -25.07 1.21
C LEU A 415 -14.66 -24.32 2.55
N GLY A 416 -13.90 -23.21 2.61
CA GLY A 416 -13.71 -22.41 3.83
C GLY A 416 -12.60 -21.39 3.69
N GLY A 417 -12.58 -20.42 4.61
CA GLY A 417 -11.64 -19.32 4.63
C GLY A 417 -12.30 -17.97 4.32
N ASN A 418 -11.69 -16.91 4.80
CA ASN A 418 -12.20 -15.55 4.65
C ASN A 418 -11.80 -14.96 3.29
N GLY A 419 -12.53 -13.97 2.81
CA GLY A 419 -12.10 -13.11 1.71
C GLY A 419 -10.83 -12.34 2.10
N GLY A 420 -10.06 -11.92 1.10
CA GLY A 420 -8.82 -11.22 1.26
C GLY A 420 -8.96 -9.69 1.33
N LEU A 421 -7.86 -9.01 1.08
CA LEU A 421 -7.78 -7.55 1.06
C LEU A 421 -7.47 -7.06 -0.36
N ILE A 422 -8.31 -6.18 -0.85
CA ILE A 422 -8.07 -5.39 -2.06
C ILE A 422 -7.98 -3.93 -1.63
N GLU A 423 -6.95 -3.23 -2.08
CA GLU A 423 -6.84 -1.78 -1.91
C GLU A 423 -6.55 -1.12 -3.25
N THR A 424 -7.31 -0.06 -3.54
CA THR A 424 -7.07 0.83 -4.68
C THR A 424 -7.07 2.25 -4.13
N SER A 425 -5.90 2.84 -4.00
CA SER A 425 -5.70 4.05 -3.20
C SER A 425 -4.65 4.98 -3.81
N GLY A 426 -4.73 6.25 -3.45
CA GLY A 426 -3.82 7.30 -3.86
C GLY A 426 -4.44 8.66 -3.60
N HIS A 427 -3.62 9.72 -3.60
CA HIS A 427 -4.14 11.08 -3.38
C HIS A 427 -5.31 11.39 -4.32
N TRP A 428 -5.15 11.05 -5.60
CA TRP A 428 -6.19 11.08 -6.63
C TRP A 428 -6.57 9.66 -7.04
N LEU A 429 -7.84 9.33 -7.06
CA LEU A 429 -8.32 7.98 -7.34
C LEU A 429 -9.39 7.97 -8.45
N ASP A 430 -9.21 7.11 -9.47
CA ASP A 430 -10.23 6.75 -10.46
C ASP A 430 -10.36 5.22 -10.52
N VAL A 431 -11.53 4.72 -10.12
CA VAL A 431 -11.87 3.29 -10.12
C VAL A 431 -13.06 2.97 -11.01
N PHE A 432 -13.39 3.84 -11.96
CA PHE A 432 -14.57 3.66 -12.80
C PHE A 432 -14.54 2.35 -13.58
N GLY A 433 -15.53 1.52 -13.34
CA GLY A 433 -15.70 0.22 -14.03
C GLY A 433 -14.79 -0.91 -13.54
N ILE A 434 -14.04 -0.72 -12.46
CA ILE A 434 -13.29 -1.83 -11.84
C ILE A 434 -14.24 -2.92 -11.32
N SER A 435 -13.78 -4.17 -11.37
CA SER A 435 -14.45 -5.31 -10.73
C SER A 435 -13.58 -5.81 -9.58
N ALA A 436 -13.94 -5.49 -8.34
CA ALA A 436 -13.23 -5.92 -7.13
C ALA A 436 -14.03 -6.98 -6.37
N ASN A 437 -13.45 -8.17 -6.19
CA ASN A 437 -14.11 -9.31 -5.55
C ASN A 437 -13.25 -9.91 -4.44
N ALA A 438 -13.61 -9.64 -3.19
CA ALA A 438 -13.04 -10.25 -2.01
C ALA A 438 -14.08 -11.10 -1.24
N SER A 439 -15.02 -11.69 -1.91
CA SER A 439 -16.08 -12.50 -1.30
C SER A 439 -15.55 -13.81 -0.71
N ALA A 440 -16.29 -14.41 0.21
CA ALA A 440 -16.02 -15.73 0.76
C ALA A 440 -17.32 -16.55 0.78
N PRO A 441 -17.37 -17.71 0.10
CA PRO A 441 -18.55 -18.57 0.13
C PRO A 441 -18.86 -19.11 1.52
N ASN A 442 -17.86 -19.50 2.27
CA ASN A 442 -17.94 -20.18 3.57
C ASN A 442 -17.05 -19.55 4.65
N GLY A 443 -16.92 -18.21 4.65
CA GLY A 443 -16.13 -17.46 5.61
C GLY A 443 -16.60 -16.02 5.77
N ASN A 444 -15.84 -15.23 6.51
CA ASN A 444 -16.06 -13.80 6.59
C ASN A 444 -15.69 -13.15 5.26
N ARG A 445 -16.40 -12.06 4.93
CA ARG A 445 -16.11 -11.28 3.74
C ARG A 445 -14.73 -10.67 3.82
N GLY A 446 -14.13 -10.46 2.68
CA GLY A 446 -12.95 -9.63 2.54
C GLY A 446 -13.31 -8.19 2.27
N LEU A 447 -12.30 -7.37 2.22
CA LEU A 447 -12.39 -5.92 2.16
C LEU A 447 -11.88 -5.38 0.83
N TRP A 448 -12.63 -4.46 0.24
CA TRP A 448 -12.10 -3.52 -0.75
C TRP A 448 -12.01 -2.13 -0.13
N LEU A 449 -10.79 -1.62 -0.01
CA LEU A 449 -10.45 -0.31 0.54
C LEU A 449 -10.16 0.68 -0.58
N LEU A 450 -10.80 1.85 -0.49
CA LEU A 450 -10.51 3.03 -1.30
C LEU A 450 -10.06 4.14 -0.33
N ASP A 451 -8.87 4.72 -0.53
CA ASP A 451 -8.30 5.71 0.38
C ASP A 451 -7.74 6.94 -0.36
N PRO A 452 -8.61 7.79 -0.96
CA PRO A 452 -8.22 9.09 -1.54
C PRO A 452 -8.24 10.22 -0.50
N ALA A 453 -7.88 11.45 -0.91
CA ALA A 453 -7.87 12.62 -0.04
C ALA A 453 -9.29 13.09 0.33
N ASP A 454 -10.17 13.28 -0.66
CA ASP A 454 -11.60 13.58 -0.54
C ASP A 454 -12.38 12.73 -1.52
N VAL A 455 -13.65 12.43 -1.23
CA VAL A 455 -14.51 11.64 -2.10
C VAL A 455 -15.89 12.26 -2.29
N THR A 456 -16.34 12.30 -3.55
CA THR A 456 -17.76 12.45 -3.89
C THR A 456 -18.27 11.19 -4.61
N ILE A 457 -19.28 10.54 -4.04
CA ILE A 457 -19.94 9.38 -4.65
C ILE A 457 -21.03 9.88 -5.61
N VAL A 458 -20.88 9.56 -6.91
CA VAL A 458 -21.68 10.10 -7.99
C VAL A 458 -22.29 8.98 -8.86
N ALA A 459 -23.27 9.33 -9.72
CA ALA A 459 -23.85 8.41 -10.70
C ALA A 459 -23.28 8.58 -12.11
N ALA A 460 -21.97 8.87 -12.21
CA ALA A 460 -21.31 9.12 -13.49
C ALA A 460 -19.83 8.75 -13.41
N ALA A 461 -19.23 8.49 -14.59
CA ALA A 461 -17.81 8.29 -14.71
C ALA A 461 -17.02 9.51 -14.22
N THR A 462 -15.84 9.25 -13.67
CA THR A 462 -14.91 10.29 -13.23
C THR A 462 -14.44 11.11 -14.43
N ALA A 463 -14.70 12.41 -14.40
CA ALA A 463 -14.34 13.33 -15.49
C ALA A 463 -13.28 14.36 -15.10
N ASN A 464 -12.71 14.26 -13.88
CA ASN A 464 -11.91 15.35 -13.28
C ASN A 464 -10.42 15.28 -13.61
N GLY A 465 -10.06 14.72 -14.75
CA GLY A 465 -8.68 14.64 -15.21
C GLY A 465 -8.57 14.09 -16.61
N SER A 466 -7.37 14.02 -17.14
CA SER A 466 -7.08 13.47 -18.47
C SER A 466 -5.81 12.62 -18.46
N PHE A 467 -5.74 11.67 -19.39
CA PHE A 467 -4.50 10.97 -19.72
C PHE A 467 -3.72 11.76 -20.73
N GLY A 468 -2.40 11.86 -20.52
CA GLY A 468 -1.49 12.61 -21.38
C GLY A 468 -1.23 11.95 -22.73
N GLY A 469 -1.68 10.72 -22.96
CA GLY A 469 -1.40 9.95 -24.19
C GLY A 469 0.06 9.52 -24.32
N GLY A 470 0.84 9.63 -23.24
CA GLY A 470 2.24 9.20 -23.17
C GLY A 470 2.36 7.69 -22.88
N ASN A 471 3.61 7.21 -22.81
CA ASN A 471 3.93 5.87 -22.34
C ASN A 471 4.99 5.95 -21.22
N PRO A 472 4.62 5.70 -19.95
CA PRO A 472 3.28 5.33 -19.47
C PRO A 472 2.27 6.47 -19.60
N ASP A 473 1.00 6.11 -19.75
CA ASP A 473 -0.10 7.07 -19.79
C ASP A 473 -0.48 7.45 -18.36
N VAL A 474 0.00 8.60 -17.91
CA VAL A 474 -0.20 9.09 -16.53
C VAL A 474 -1.47 9.93 -16.49
N PHE A 475 -2.32 9.66 -15.53
CA PHE A 475 -3.48 10.48 -15.23
C PHE A 475 -3.04 11.82 -14.64
N THR A 476 -3.47 12.91 -15.26
CA THR A 476 -3.24 14.25 -14.73
C THR A 476 -4.59 14.84 -14.29
N PRO A 477 -4.79 15.10 -12.99
CA PRO A 477 -6.00 15.72 -12.52
C PRO A 477 -6.18 17.12 -13.09
N THR A 478 -7.42 17.53 -13.30
CA THR A 478 -7.75 18.90 -13.70
C THR A 478 -7.27 19.88 -12.63
N PRO A 479 -6.52 20.95 -12.95
CA PRO A 479 -6.00 21.89 -11.97
C PRO A 479 -7.10 22.44 -11.05
N GLY A 480 -6.85 22.39 -9.74
CA GLY A 480 -7.78 22.87 -8.70
C GLY A 480 -8.83 21.86 -8.26
N GLN A 481 -8.81 20.63 -8.78
CA GLN A 481 -9.63 19.54 -8.27
C GLN A 481 -8.84 18.80 -7.18
N THR A 482 -9.45 18.65 -6.01
CA THR A 482 -8.89 17.91 -4.86
C THR A 482 -9.72 16.69 -4.49
N THR A 483 -10.90 16.55 -5.11
CA THR A 483 -11.90 15.55 -4.74
C THR A 483 -11.96 14.45 -5.78
N ALA A 484 -11.68 13.20 -5.38
CA ALA A 484 -11.93 12.02 -6.20
C ALA A 484 -13.44 11.80 -6.36
N THR A 485 -13.86 11.34 -7.53
CA THR A 485 -15.25 10.92 -7.73
C THR A 485 -15.31 9.41 -7.90
N VAL A 486 -16.18 8.76 -7.14
CA VAL A 486 -16.42 7.32 -7.19
C VAL A 486 -17.82 7.05 -7.71
N ASP A 487 -17.93 6.25 -8.76
CA ASP A 487 -19.22 5.88 -9.34
C ASP A 487 -19.95 4.87 -8.46
N VAL A 488 -21.25 5.12 -8.23
CA VAL A 488 -22.12 4.24 -7.45
C VAL A 488 -22.15 2.82 -8.02
N ALA A 489 -22.26 2.67 -9.35
CA ALA A 489 -22.34 1.36 -9.98
C ALA A 489 -21.07 0.54 -9.73
N THR A 490 -19.93 1.19 -9.64
CA THR A 490 -18.64 0.55 -9.34
C THR A 490 -18.60 -0.03 -7.92
N ILE A 491 -18.97 0.74 -6.88
CA ILE A 491 -18.95 0.24 -5.49
C ILE A 491 -20.06 -0.77 -5.20
N VAL A 492 -21.22 -0.60 -5.82
CA VAL A 492 -22.34 -1.55 -5.73
C VAL A 492 -21.97 -2.86 -6.43
N GLY A 493 -21.34 -2.77 -7.59
CA GLY A 493 -20.90 -3.92 -8.36
C GLY A 493 -22.06 -4.76 -8.90
N ASN A 494 -21.80 -6.05 -9.08
CA ASN A 494 -22.74 -7.04 -9.57
C ASN A 494 -22.65 -8.34 -8.76
N ALA A 495 -23.34 -9.40 -9.16
CA ALA A 495 -23.33 -10.68 -8.46
C ALA A 495 -21.93 -11.30 -8.23
N GLY A 496 -20.89 -10.84 -8.93
CA GLY A 496 -19.52 -11.31 -8.81
C GLY A 496 -18.54 -10.30 -8.20
N ALA A 497 -18.98 -9.09 -7.83
CA ALA A 497 -18.07 -8.05 -7.35
C ALA A 497 -18.80 -6.98 -6.51
N GLY A 498 -18.04 -6.21 -5.74
CA GLY A 498 -18.55 -5.12 -4.90
C GLY A 498 -19.52 -5.58 -3.82
N LEU A 499 -20.34 -4.67 -3.33
CA LEU A 499 -21.34 -4.92 -2.28
C LEU A 499 -22.32 -6.03 -2.65
N THR A 500 -22.85 -6.00 -3.87
CA THR A 500 -23.80 -7.01 -4.39
C THR A 500 -23.17 -8.40 -4.46
N GLY A 501 -21.90 -8.49 -4.83
CA GLY A 501 -21.14 -9.73 -4.90
C GLY A 501 -20.63 -10.25 -3.55
N GLY A 502 -20.86 -9.51 -2.47
CA GLY A 502 -20.49 -9.92 -1.12
C GLY A 502 -19.07 -9.54 -0.72
N THR A 503 -18.56 -8.46 -1.24
CA THR A 503 -17.35 -7.78 -0.77
C THR A 503 -17.74 -6.63 0.14
N ASP A 504 -17.10 -6.48 1.29
CA ASP A 504 -17.25 -5.27 2.10
C ASP A 504 -16.45 -4.13 1.47
N VAL A 505 -17.05 -2.95 1.37
CA VAL A 505 -16.43 -1.78 0.76
C VAL A 505 -16.22 -0.72 1.82
N THR A 506 -14.99 -0.28 1.97
CA THR A 506 -14.63 0.84 2.85
C THR A 506 -14.05 1.97 2.03
N ILE A 507 -14.60 3.15 2.20
CA ILE A 507 -14.09 4.41 1.66
C ILE A 507 -13.52 5.20 2.83
N ASN A 508 -12.21 5.35 2.86
CA ASN A 508 -11.53 6.24 3.80
C ASN A 508 -11.19 7.56 3.11
N THR A 509 -10.95 8.59 3.90
CA THR A 509 -10.29 9.80 3.42
C THR A 509 -9.14 10.17 4.33
N ALA A 510 -8.08 10.74 3.77
CA ALA A 510 -6.93 11.21 4.50
C ALA A 510 -6.83 12.74 4.43
N ASN A 511 -6.69 13.39 5.58
CA ASN A 511 -6.41 14.83 5.64
C ASN A 511 -4.91 15.06 5.34
N ASN A 512 -4.51 14.83 4.09
CA ASN A 512 -3.18 15.07 3.59
C ASN A 512 -3.21 16.08 2.43
N ALA A 513 -2.10 16.70 2.16
CA ALA A 513 -1.79 17.76 1.20
C ALA A 513 -2.86 18.09 0.13
N GLY A 514 -3.92 18.83 0.52
CA GLY A 514 -4.89 19.40 -0.42
C GLY A 514 -6.34 18.97 -0.26
N GLY A 515 -6.65 17.87 0.46
CA GLY A 515 -8.00 17.43 0.77
C GLY A 515 -8.48 17.88 2.15
N ALA A 516 -9.78 18.05 2.31
CA ALA A 516 -10.39 18.36 3.60
C ALA A 516 -10.68 17.11 4.44
N GLY A 517 -10.63 15.93 3.83
CA GLY A 517 -10.95 14.65 4.44
C GLY A 517 -12.46 14.35 4.48
N ASP A 518 -13.23 14.86 3.50
CA ASP A 518 -14.66 14.72 3.44
C ASP A 518 -15.12 13.55 2.56
N ILE A 519 -16.28 12.99 2.91
CA ILE A 519 -17.03 12.07 2.05
C ILE A 519 -18.42 12.66 1.77
N THR A 520 -18.76 12.82 0.49
CA THR A 520 -20.09 13.29 0.07
C THR A 520 -20.79 12.21 -0.75
N VAL A 521 -21.97 11.77 -0.32
CA VAL A 521 -22.88 10.93 -1.10
C VAL A 521 -23.82 11.83 -1.90
N ALA A 522 -23.51 12.06 -3.18
CA ALA A 522 -24.27 12.91 -4.08
C ALA A 522 -25.23 12.15 -5.00
N ALA A 523 -25.12 10.81 -5.10
CA ALA A 523 -26.00 9.96 -5.86
C ALA A 523 -26.56 8.81 -5.02
N ALA A 524 -27.78 8.36 -5.33
CA ALA A 524 -28.41 7.29 -4.60
C ALA A 524 -27.66 5.97 -4.71
N ILE A 525 -27.40 5.34 -3.58
CA ILE A 525 -26.72 4.05 -3.49
C ILE A 525 -27.78 2.98 -3.19
N THR A 526 -27.91 1.99 -4.05
CA THR A 526 -28.86 0.88 -3.84
C THR A 526 -28.18 -0.43 -4.16
N TRP A 527 -28.19 -1.36 -3.20
CA TRP A 527 -27.69 -2.72 -3.44
C TRP A 527 -28.54 -3.76 -2.73
N VAL A 528 -28.64 -4.91 -3.40
CA VAL A 528 -29.22 -6.12 -2.85
C VAL A 528 -28.16 -7.19 -2.90
N ARG A 529 -27.88 -7.81 -1.77
CA ARG A 529 -26.92 -8.87 -1.77
C ARG A 529 -27.50 -10.18 -2.32
N ILE A 530 -26.86 -10.73 -3.35
CA ILE A 530 -27.36 -11.94 -4.06
C ILE A 530 -26.71 -13.23 -3.53
N ALA A 531 -25.50 -13.18 -2.95
CA ALA A 531 -24.76 -14.37 -2.53
C ALA A 531 -25.17 -14.88 -1.13
N PRO A 532 -25.04 -16.19 -0.80
CA PRO A 532 -25.24 -16.70 0.55
C PRO A 532 -24.21 -16.13 1.53
N GLY A 533 -24.53 -16.01 2.82
CA GLY A 533 -23.65 -15.50 3.89
C GLY A 533 -24.15 -14.21 4.57
N PRO A 534 -23.41 -13.55 5.46
CA PRO A 534 -23.84 -12.37 6.21
C PRO A 534 -24.09 -11.13 5.33
N ALA A 535 -24.65 -10.05 5.87
CA ALA A 535 -24.88 -8.78 5.16
C ALA A 535 -23.57 -8.14 4.69
N SER A 536 -23.51 -7.59 3.47
CA SER A 536 -22.32 -6.80 3.03
C SER A 536 -22.34 -5.42 3.67
N THR A 537 -21.17 -4.87 3.94
CA THR A 537 -21.05 -3.60 4.66
C THR A 537 -20.46 -2.53 3.76
N LEU A 538 -21.16 -1.40 3.64
CA LEU A 538 -20.58 -0.15 3.16
C LEU A 538 -20.11 0.66 4.36
N THR A 539 -18.81 0.95 4.41
CA THR A 539 -18.21 1.81 5.43
C THR A 539 -17.73 3.12 4.80
N LEU A 540 -18.22 4.24 5.33
CA LEU A 540 -17.76 5.59 4.98
C LEU A 540 -17.01 6.14 6.18
N ASN A 541 -15.68 6.28 6.07
CA ASN A 541 -14.82 6.68 7.15
C ASN A 541 -14.07 7.98 6.79
N ALA A 542 -14.72 9.11 7.02
CA ALA A 542 -14.17 10.42 6.72
C ALA A 542 -13.25 10.91 7.85
N THR A 543 -12.11 11.49 7.48
CA THR A 543 -11.24 12.16 8.47
C THR A 543 -11.91 13.42 9.05
N ARG A 544 -12.76 14.11 8.26
CA ARG A 544 -13.50 15.28 8.68
C ARG A 544 -15.00 15.02 8.66
N ASP A 545 -15.71 15.28 7.57
CA ASP A 545 -17.17 15.26 7.52
C ASP A 545 -17.71 14.20 6.55
N THR A 546 -18.86 13.63 6.91
CA THR A 546 -19.66 12.82 6.00
C THR A 546 -21.00 13.49 5.72
N ILE A 547 -21.31 13.73 4.44
CA ILE A 547 -22.52 14.41 3.99
C ILE A 547 -23.31 13.47 3.07
N ILE A 548 -24.49 13.01 3.52
CA ILE A 548 -25.36 12.11 2.78
C ILE A 548 -26.51 12.93 2.15
N ASN A 549 -26.33 13.35 0.90
CA ASN A 549 -27.30 14.15 0.14
C ASN A 549 -28.23 13.32 -0.76
N ALA A 550 -27.98 12.01 -0.89
CA ALA A 550 -28.77 11.10 -1.71
C ALA A 550 -29.12 9.82 -0.95
N ALA A 551 -30.23 9.18 -1.29
CA ALA A 551 -30.74 8.02 -0.58
C ALA A 551 -29.76 6.83 -0.59
N ILE A 552 -29.70 6.12 0.54
CA ILE A 552 -28.99 4.83 0.66
C ILE A 552 -30.02 3.77 0.97
N THR A 553 -30.14 2.76 0.09
CA THR A 553 -31.11 1.68 0.23
C THR A 553 -30.41 0.33 0.08
N THR A 554 -30.66 -0.59 1.01
CA THR A 554 -30.07 -1.91 0.92
C THR A 554 -30.99 -3.01 1.43
N ASP A 555 -30.83 -4.20 0.84
CA ASP A 555 -31.41 -5.45 1.30
C ASP A 555 -30.26 -6.44 1.59
N PHE A 556 -30.19 -6.98 2.80
CA PHE A 556 -29.06 -7.73 3.33
C PHE A 556 -27.73 -6.93 3.28
N GLY A 557 -27.78 -5.67 3.69
CA GLY A 557 -26.61 -4.79 3.70
C GLY A 557 -26.57 -3.91 4.93
N ASN A 558 -25.36 -3.67 5.45
CA ASN A 558 -25.09 -2.76 6.54
C ASN A 558 -24.51 -1.44 6.05
N LEU A 559 -24.82 -0.37 6.76
CA LEU A 559 -24.18 0.93 6.60
C LEU A 559 -23.43 1.32 7.87
N VAL A 560 -22.16 1.59 7.73
CA VAL A 560 -21.31 2.16 8.81
C VAL A 560 -20.80 3.51 8.33
N VAL A 561 -21.07 4.56 9.08
CA VAL A 561 -20.49 5.89 8.86
C VAL A 561 -19.72 6.27 10.10
N CYS A 562 -18.42 6.44 9.96
CA CYS A 562 -17.55 6.93 11.02
C CYS A 562 -16.81 8.16 10.52
N CYS A 563 -16.78 9.23 11.29
CA CYS A 563 -16.05 10.44 10.88
C CYS A 563 -15.40 11.16 12.05
N GLY A 564 -14.36 11.91 11.73
CA GLY A 564 -13.63 12.68 12.73
C GLY A 564 -14.39 13.89 13.26
N ARG A 565 -15.36 14.42 12.50
CA ARG A 565 -16.11 15.61 12.87
C ARG A 565 -17.62 15.39 12.78
N ASP A 566 -18.29 15.74 11.68
CA ASP A 566 -19.73 15.78 11.60
C ASP A 566 -20.32 14.81 10.59
N ILE A 567 -21.51 14.26 10.92
CA ILE A 567 -22.34 13.52 9.97
C ILE A 567 -23.62 14.31 9.72
N SER A 568 -23.88 14.62 8.44
CA SER A 568 -25.11 15.26 8.00
C SER A 568 -25.90 14.32 7.09
N VAL A 569 -27.05 13.86 7.55
CA VAL A 569 -27.98 13.01 6.77
C VAL A 569 -29.09 13.88 6.24
N ASN A 570 -29.06 14.15 4.93
CA ASN A 570 -30.01 15.03 4.22
C ASN A 570 -30.94 14.24 3.28
N ALA A 571 -30.83 12.88 3.26
CA ALA A 571 -31.62 12.01 2.41
C ALA A 571 -31.93 10.69 3.13
N PRO A 572 -32.96 9.93 2.71
CA PRO A 572 -33.38 8.71 3.39
C PRO A 572 -32.32 7.61 3.41
N ILE A 573 -32.23 6.88 4.52
CA ILE A 573 -31.47 5.64 4.68
C ILE A 573 -32.46 4.53 4.98
N THR A 574 -32.46 3.47 4.17
CA THR A 574 -33.37 2.31 4.32
C THR A 574 -32.59 1.01 4.25
N THR A 575 -32.75 0.16 5.29
CA THR A 575 -32.15 -1.17 5.29
C THR A 575 -33.20 -2.24 5.57
N THR A 576 -33.09 -3.40 4.90
CA THR A 576 -33.82 -4.62 5.23
C THR A 576 -32.78 -5.70 5.58
N ASP A 577 -32.99 -6.41 6.67
CA ASP A 577 -31.99 -7.39 7.20
C ASP A 577 -30.57 -6.84 7.28
N GLY A 578 -30.46 -5.57 7.64
CA GLY A 578 -29.19 -4.85 7.79
C GLY A 578 -29.30 -3.77 8.85
N SER A 579 -28.16 -3.40 9.41
CA SER A 579 -28.04 -2.42 10.51
C SER A 579 -27.34 -1.14 10.06
N VAL A 580 -27.59 -0.07 10.81
CA VAL A 580 -26.99 1.25 10.58
C VAL A 580 -26.21 1.69 11.81
N LEU A 581 -24.95 2.05 11.61
CA LEU A 581 -24.11 2.74 12.59
C LEU A 581 -23.69 4.10 12.05
N LEU A 582 -24.10 5.18 12.68
CA LEU A 582 -23.55 6.52 12.45
C LEU A 582 -22.77 6.95 13.70
N ALA A 583 -21.50 7.22 13.55
CA ALA A 583 -20.61 7.55 14.64
C ALA A 583 -19.76 8.77 14.29
N ALA A 584 -20.09 9.93 14.87
CA ALA A 584 -19.40 11.19 14.63
C ALA A 584 -18.47 11.54 15.79
N GLY A 585 -17.29 12.07 15.45
CA GLY A 585 -16.39 12.63 16.45
C GLY A 585 -16.94 13.87 17.15
N ARG A 586 -17.84 14.63 16.48
CA ARG A 586 -18.51 15.79 17.01
C ARG A 586 -20.03 15.62 16.92
N ASP A 587 -20.68 16.04 15.84
CA ASP A 587 -22.13 16.19 15.78
C ASP A 587 -22.77 15.28 14.74
N ILE A 588 -24.00 14.82 15.00
CA ILE A 588 -24.86 14.15 14.01
C ILE A 588 -26.09 15.00 13.78
N PHE A 589 -26.38 15.28 12.51
CA PHE A 589 -27.60 15.95 12.05
C PHE A 589 -28.42 15.00 11.18
N LEU A 590 -29.52 14.48 11.72
CA LEU A 590 -30.52 13.77 10.93
C LEU A 590 -31.56 14.79 10.49
N ASN A 591 -31.34 15.42 9.33
CA ASN A 591 -32.11 16.53 8.83
C ASN A 591 -33.37 16.06 8.10
N GLN A 592 -34.53 16.60 8.42
CA GLN A 592 -35.74 16.32 7.64
C GLN A 592 -35.85 17.27 6.44
N GLY A 593 -35.98 16.71 5.25
CA GLY A 593 -36.35 17.48 4.06
C GLY A 593 -37.82 17.87 4.02
N ALA A 594 -38.22 18.55 2.94
CA ALA A 594 -39.59 19.04 2.77
C ALA A 594 -40.65 17.92 2.52
N ALA A 595 -40.21 16.71 2.19
CA ALA A 595 -41.13 15.57 1.94
C ALA A 595 -41.46 14.84 3.25
N PRO A 596 -42.73 14.52 3.50
CA PRO A 596 -43.13 13.66 4.60
C PRO A 596 -42.63 12.23 4.38
N GLY A 597 -42.04 11.62 5.39
CA GLY A 597 -41.57 10.23 5.35
C GLY A 597 -40.53 9.92 6.41
N ALA A 598 -40.20 8.64 6.52
CA ALA A 598 -39.12 8.20 7.39
C ALA A 598 -37.77 8.51 6.76
N TRP A 599 -36.87 9.16 7.50
CA TRP A 599 -35.53 9.48 7.08
C TRP A 599 -34.54 8.34 7.36
N MET A 600 -34.84 7.51 8.35
CA MET A 600 -34.05 6.32 8.62
C MET A 600 -34.99 5.17 8.94
N THR A 601 -34.92 4.12 8.16
CA THR A 601 -35.78 2.95 8.33
C THR A 601 -34.94 1.69 8.36
N THR A 602 -35.19 0.82 9.38
CA THR A 602 -34.69 -0.56 9.34
C THR A 602 -35.85 -1.53 9.49
N THR A 603 -35.84 -2.57 8.67
CA THR A 603 -36.70 -3.74 8.85
C THR A 603 -35.81 -4.87 9.30
N ARG A 604 -36.04 -5.40 10.50
CA ARG A 604 -35.23 -6.45 11.11
C ARG A 604 -33.75 -6.08 11.24
N GLY A 605 -33.42 -4.83 11.63
CA GLY A 605 -32.05 -4.35 11.84
C GLY A 605 -31.92 -3.38 13.00
N ASN A 606 -30.72 -3.14 13.46
CA ASN A 606 -30.41 -2.25 14.57
C ASN A 606 -29.92 -0.89 14.07
N ILE A 607 -30.23 0.17 14.81
CA ILE A 607 -29.73 1.53 14.54
C ILE A 607 -28.96 2.03 15.76
N THR A 608 -27.73 2.45 15.53
CA THR A 608 -26.95 3.19 16.55
C THR A 608 -26.52 4.54 15.97
N LEU A 609 -26.91 5.63 16.62
CA LEU A 609 -26.44 6.98 16.36
C LEU A 609 -25.60 7.43 17.54
N CYS A 610 -24.31 7.65 17.34
CA CYS A 610 -23.37 8.00 18.39
C CYS A 610 -22.63 9.30 18.04
N ALA A 611 -22.98 10.40 18.70
CA ALA A 611 -22.34 11.71 18.55
C ALA A 611 -21.38 11.96 19.72
N GLY A 612 -20.16 12.38 19.37
CA GLY A 612 -19.19 12.80 20.38
C GLY A 612 -19.65 14.02 21.17
N ASN A 613 -20.41 14.90 20.53
CA ASN A 613 -21.03 16.09 21.13
C ASN A 613 -22.55 16.05 20.90
N ASP A 614 -23.11 16.73 19.91
CA ASP A 614 -24.57 16.90 19.78
C ASP A 614 -25.20 15.90 18.82
N LEU A 615 -26.34 15.32 19.20
CA LEU A 615 -27.18 14.50 18.34
C LEU A 615 -28.52 15.22 18.08
N ASN A 616 -28.68 15.67 16.82
CA ASN A 616 -29.85 16.41 16.39
C ASN A 616 -30.73 15.51 15.47
N VAL A 617 -31.84 15.02 16.00
CA VAL A 617 -32.81 14.17 15.32
C VAL A 617 -34.03 14.99 14.95
N THR A 618 -34.10 15.52 13.73
CA THR A 618 -35.28 16.16 13.17
C THR A 618 -36.02 15.27 12.19
N GLY A 619 -35.36 14.25 11.64
CA GLY A 619 -35.91 13.24 10.76
C GLY A 619 -36.57 12.07 11.49
N LYS A 620 -37.60 11.48 10.92
CA LYS A 620 -38.29 10.32 11.52
C LYS A 620 -37.43 9.06 11.41
N ILE A 621 -37.28 8.31 12.50
CA ILE A 621 -36.64 6.99 12.56
C ILE A 621 -37.75 5.93 12.72
N VAL A 622 -37.69 4.84 11.93
CA VAL A 622 -38.64 3.75 11.95
C VAL A 622 -37.92 2.42 12.04
N LEU A 623 -38.24 1.62 13.05
CA LEU A 623 -37.81 0.22 13.16
C LEU A 623 -39.01 -0.68 13.07
N THR A 624 -39.01 -1.64 12.15
CA THR A 624 -40.10 -2.56 11.91
C THR A 624 -39.67 -4.02 11.99
N ASP A 625 -40.62 -4.90 12.26
CA ASP A 625 -40.45 -6.36 12.26
C ASP A 625 -39.33 -6.88 13.17
N PHE A 626 -39.15 -6.23 14.34
CA PHE A 626 -38.11 -6.61 15.29
C PHE A 626 -38.38 -7.91 16.04
N ALA A 627 -39.63 -8.40 15.99
CA ALA A 627 -40.04 -9.66 16.60
C ALA A 627 -40.68 -10.60 15.57
N ASP A 628 -40.61 -11.89 15.82
CA ASP A 628 -41.37 -12.88 15.05
C ASP A 628 -42.89 -12.74 15.25
N PHE A 629 -43.68 -13.43 14.46
CA PHE A 629 -45.13 -13.43 14.59
C PHE A 629 -45.65 -13.96 15.95
N ALA A 630 -44.81 -14.69 16.69
CA ALA A 630 -45.11 -15.15 18.04
C ALA A 630 -44.72 -14.14 19.12
N GLY A 631 -44.08 -13.02 18.76
CA GLY A 631 -43.65 -11.97 19.69
C GLY A 631 -42.28 -12.22 20.31
N ASN A 632 -41.53 -13.25 19.87
CA ASN A 632 -40.17 -13.44 20.32
C ASN A 632 -39.21 -12.52 19.56
N ALA A 633 -38.29 -11.93 20.28
CA ALA A 633 -37.23 -11.14 19.64
C ALA A 633 -36.46 -12.02 18.65
N ILE A 634 -36.36 -11.59 17.43
CA ILE A 634 -35.52 -12.25 16.43
C ILE A 634 -34.09 -11.75 16.69
N ALA A 635 -33.19 -12.67 17.01
CA ALA A 635 -31.77 -12.34 17.09
C ALA A 635 -31.21 -12.10 15.69
N PHE A 636 -31.12 -10.84 15.26
CA PHE A 636 -30.52 -10.48 13.98
C PHE A 636 -29.01 -10.30 14.15
N ASN A 637 -28.28 -11.31 13.75
CA ASN A 637 -26.84 -11.18 13.61
C ASN A 637 -26.51 -10.46 12.31
N THR A 638 -26.56 -9.14 12.32
CA THR A 638 -26.17 -8.30 11.17
C THR A 638 -24.65 -8.23 11.00
N GLY A 639 -23.87 -8.82 11.91
CA GLY A 639 -22.40 -8.83 11.84
C GLY A 639 -21.72 -7.56 12.40
N LEU A 640 -22.47 -6.51 12.76
CA LEU A 640 -21.88 -5.27 13.31
C LEU A 640 -21.71 -5.29 14.83
N GLY A 641 -22.31 -6.25 15.55
CA GLY A 641 -22.24 -6.32 17.02
C GLY A 641 -22.93 -5.16 17.74
N LEU A 642 -23.90 -4.48 17.10
CA LEU A 642 -24.66 -3.39 17.70
C LEU A 642 -25.63 -3.92 18.76
N ALA A 643 -25.96 -3.08 19.74
CA ALA A 643 -27.03 -3.36 20.65
C ALA A 643 -28.37 -3.45 19.90
N ASP A 644 -29.25 -4.32 20.37
CA ASP A 644 -30.56 -4.51 19.76
C ASP A 644 -31.43 -3.26 19.83
N GLY A 645 -32.11 -2.99 18.74
CA GLY A 645 -33.06 -1.89 18.59
C GLY A 645 -32.43 -0.56 18.22
N LEU A 646 -32.91 0.50 18.85
CA LEU A 646 -32.45 1.88 18.65
C LEU A 646 -31.54 2.32 19.80
N THR A 647 -30.32 2.73 19.49
CA THR A 647 -29.40 3.33 20.44
C THR A 647 -29.04 4.75 19.99
N LEU A 648 -29.35 5.74 20.85
CA LEU A 648 -29.02 7.15 20.66
C LEU A 648 -28.02 7.59 21.72
N ILE A 649 -26.88 8.13 21.30
CA ILE A 649 -25.80 8.57 22.19
C ILE A 649 -25.43 10.02 21.83
N ALA A 650 -25.52 10.93 22.79
CA ALA A 650 -25.04 12.30 22.69
C ALA A 650 -24.04 12.61 23.80
N GLY A 651 -22.90 13.24 23.46
CA GLY A 651 -21.85 13.61 24.40
C GLY A 651 -20.87 12.50 24.74
N ALA A 652 -20.69 11.53 23.85
CA ALA A 652 -19.75 10.42 24.06
C ALA A 652 -18.28 10.85 24.25
N ASN A 653 -17.88 11.99 23.66
CA ASN A 653 -16.56 12.60 23.85
C ASN A 653 -16.56 13.70 24.93
N GLY A 654 -17.63 13.80 25.71
CA GLY A 654 -17.74 14.77 26.80
C GLY A 654 -16.64 14.58 27.84
N THR A 655 -16.34 15.68 28.54
CA THR A 655 -15.28 15.68 29.57
C THR A 655 -15.84 15.86 30.99
N GLY A 656 -17.17 15.81 31.14
CA GLY A 656 -17.86 15.93 32.41
C GLY A 656 -19.28 16.51 32.23
N PRO A 657 -20.11 16.54 33.29
CA PRO A 657 -21.42 17.17 33.22
C PRO A 657 -21.26 18.68 33.03
N GLY A 658 -22.15 19.30 32.22
CA GLY A 658 -22.13 20.73 31.96
C GLY A 658 -23.06 21.17 30.84
N ALA A 659 -23.35 22.44 30.74
CA ALA A 659 -24.13 22.98 29.64
C ALA A 659 -23.27 23.12 28.37
N GLY A 660 -23.83 22.73 27.22
CA GLY A 660 -23.24 22.97 25.90
C GLY A 660 -22.37 21.82 25.35
N THR A 661 -22.33 20.67 26.02
CA THR A 661 -21.66 19.48 25.48
C THR A 661 -22.58 18.28 25.59
N GLY A 662 -22.90 17.66 24.45
CA GLY A 662 -23.68 16.43 24.44
C GLY A 662 -25.20 16.61 24.53
N THR A 663 -25.72 17.55 23.78
CA THR A 663 -27.17 17.81 23.72
C THR A 663 -27.83 16.76 22.80
N LEU A 664 -28.80 16.05 23.32
CA LEU A 664 -29.72 15.26 22.52
C LEU A 664 -30.94 16.10 22.19
N THR A 665 -31.19 16.38 20.94
CA THR A 665 -32.40 17.07 20.47
C THR A 665 -33.23 16.10 19.65
N ILE A 666 -34.42 15.75 20.15
CA ILE A 666 -35.43 15.08 19.36
C ILE A 666 -36.53 16.11 19.11
N ALA A 667 -36.67 16.55 17.87
CA ALA A 667 -37.63 17.61 17.55
C ALA A 667 -39.05 17.11 17.80
N PRO A 668 -39.91 17.89 18.51
CA PRO A 668 -41.29 17.54 18.70
C PRO A 668 -41.98 17.51 17.34
N ARG A 669 -42.57 16.36 17.02
CA ARG A 669 -43.28 16.12 15.76
C ARG A 669 -44.69 15.69 16.01
N ALA A 670 -45.57 16.04 15.06
CA ALA A 670 -46.94 15.46 15.03
C ALA A 670 -46.90 13.95 14.74
N ASP A 671 -45.76 13.42 14.24
CA ASP A 671 -45.51 12.05 13.81
C ASP A 671 -44.16 11.57 14.39
N PRO A 672 -44.14 11.08 15.65
CA PRO A 672 -42.93 10.64 16.35
C PRO A 672 -42.31 9.39 15.69
N ALA A 673 -41.12 9.05 16.06
CA ALA A 673 -40.44 7.83 15.62
C ALA A 673 -41.30 6.59 15.94
N GLU A 674 -41.57 5.77 14.94
CA GLU A 674 -42.35 4.55 15.12
C GLU A 674 -41.41 3.37 15.34
N ILE A 675 -41.51 2.73 16.49
CA ILE A 675 -40.64 1.61 16.86
C ILE A 675 -41.55 0.41 17.19
N THR A 676 -41.40 -0.65 16.43
CA THR A 676 -42.17 -1.87 16.58
C THR A 676 -41.37 -2.88 17.38
N ARG A 677 -41.69 -3.03 18.70
CA ARG A 677 -41.13 -4.03 19.63
C ARG A 677 -39.65 -4.03 19.83
N ALA A 678 -38.94 -2.99 19.41
CA ALA A 678 -37.49 -2.86 19.58
C ALA A 678 -37.14 -2.16 20.88
N PRO A 679 -36.08 -2.56 21.61
CA PRO A 679 -35.55 -1.79 22.72
C PRO A 679 -35.06 -0.42 22.27
N VAL A 680 -35.24 0.59 23.13
CA VAL A 680 -34.68 1.93 22.91
C VAL A 680 -33.75 2.30 24.05
N ASN A 681 -32.49 2.55 23.74
CA ASN A 681 -31.48 2.97 24.69
C ASN A 681 -31.01 4.40 24.35
N ILE A 682 -31.14 5.30 25.31
CA ILE A 682 -30.81 6.72 25.15
C ILE A 682 -29.70 7.07 26.14
N TYR A 683 -28.57 7.53 25.64
CA TYR A 683 -27.41 7.96 26.41
C TYR A 683 -27.21 9.46 26.17
N TYR A 684 -27.06 10.25 27.23
CA TYR A 684 -26.86 11.68 27.13
C TYR A 684 -25.90 12.20 28.18
N SER A 685 -25.18 13.28 27.86
CA SER A 685 -24.39 14.02 28.85
C SER A 685 -25.29 14.97 29.64
N PRO A 686 -25.47 14.77 30.97
CA PRO A 686 -26.33 15.65 31.74
C PRO A 686 -25.68 17.01 32.00
N VAL A 687 -26.49 18.07 32.09
CA VAL A 687 -26.01 19.38 32.58
C VAL A 687 -25.56 19.27 34.05
N SER A 688 -26.22 18.43 34.81
CA SER A 688 -25.91 18.12 36.20
C SER A 688 -26.48 16.75 36.55
N TYR A 689 -25.85 16.01 37.45
CA TYR A 689 -26.37 14.73 37.98
C TYR A 689 -27.44 14.97 39.02
N ALA A 690 -27.62 16.22 39.52
CA ALA A 690 -28.63 16.60 40.46
C ALA A 690 -29.87 17.20 39.76
N GLY A 691 -31.05 17.02 40.33
CA GLY A 691 -32.29 17.63 39.82
C GLY A 691 -33.11 16.72 38.88
N VAL A 692 -34.15 17.30 38.29
CA VAL A 692 -35.02 16.58 37.33
C VAL A 692 -34.31 16.46 36.02
N GLN A 693 -34.20 15.23 35.51
CA GLN A 693 -33.54 14.92 34.24
C GLN A 693 -34.58 15.06 33.10
N PRO A 694 -34.10 15.38 31.87
CA PRO A 694 -34.96 15.37 30.69
C PRO A 694 -35.57 13.98 30.44
N ASP A 695 -36.82 13.93 30.02
CA ASP A 695 -37.47 12.73 29.54
C ASP A 695 -37.52 12.74 28.00
N TYR A 696 -36.59 12.00 27.40
CA TYR A 696 -36.48 11.86 25.94
C TYR A 696 -37.44 10.80 25.37
N SER A 697 -38.12 10.01 26.23
CA SER A 697 -39.05 8.97 25.75
C SER A 697 -40.29 9.60 25.07
N THR A 698 -40.60 10.85 25.38
CA THR A 698 -41.71 11.60 24.75
C THR A 698 -41.53 11.85 23.27
N GLY A 699 -40.30 11.76 22.77
CA GLY A 699 -39.97 11.85 21.34
C GLY A 699 -40.10 10.51 20.57
N VAL A 700 -40.49 9.41 21.24
CA VAL A 700 -40.55 8.07 20.70
C VAL A 700 -41.97 7.51 20.79
N SER A 701 -42.48 6.95 19.74
CA SER A 701 -43.77 6.20 19.71
C SER A 701 -43.48 4.70 19.71
N PHE A 702 -43.93 4.05 20.77
CA PHE A 702 -43.79 2.59 20.90
C PHE A 702 -45.05 1.90 20.37
N ALA A 703 -44.90 0.85 19.58
CA ALA A 703 -46.03 0.07 19.09
C ALA A 703 -46.84 -0.62 20.21
N ASN A 704 -46.17 -0.94 21.32
CA ASN A 704 -46.84 -1.42 22.53
C ASN A 704 -46.46 -0.57 23.76
N PRO A 705 -47.42 -0.24 24.63
CA PRO A 705 -47.17 0.53 25.84
C PRO A 705 -46.37 -0.20 26.93
N GLY A 706 -45.38 -0.92 26.62
CA GLY A 706 -44.57 -1.73 27.54
C GLY A 706 -43.26 -2.13 26.93
N ASP A 707 -42.98 -1.64 25.72
CA ASP A 707 -41.73 -1.90 25.06
C ASP A 707 -40.57 -1.30 25.90
N PRO A 708 -39.43 -2.00 26.02
CA PRO A 708 -38.35 -1.57 26.90
C PRO A 708 -37.67 -0.31 26.37
N HIS A 709 -37.67 0.72 27.20
CA HIS A 709 -36.88 1.94 26.98
C HIS A 709 -36.08 2.26 28.22
N THR A 710 -34.82 2.68 28.00
CA THR A 710 -33.91 2.99 29.10
C THR A 710 -33.13 4.24 28.76
N GLN A 711 -33.07 5.18 29.73
CA GLN A 711 -32.24 6.37 29.66
C GLN A 711 -31.02 6.22 30.56
N TYR A 712 -29.88 6.67 30.07
CA TYR A 712 -28.61 6.64 30.78
C TYR A 712 -27.99 8.01 30.78
N MET A 713 -27.60 8.49 31.98
CA MET A 713 -26.70 9.64 32.10
C MET A 713 -25.26 9.16 31.87
N LEU A 714 -24.53 9.80 30.97
CA LEU A 714 -23.13 9.55 30.78
C LEU A 714 -22.32 10.04 31.98
N VAL A 715 -21.39 9.23 32.47
CA VAL A 715 -20.44 9.58 33.50
C VAL A 715 -19.02 9.51 32.97
N PHE A 716 -18.17 10.35 33.51
CA PHE A 716 -16.83 10.59 32.99
C PHE A 716 -15.80 10.34 34.09
N PRO A 717 -14.78 9.53 33.87
CA PRO A 717 -13.67 9.39 34.81
C PRO A 717 -12.96 10.74 35.03
N ASP A 718 -12.53 11.01 36.24
CA ASP A 718 -11.73 12.17 36.56
C ASP A 718 -10.24 11.82 36.50
N GLY A 719 -9.58 12.28 35.45
CA GLY A 719 -8.16 12.01 35.18
C GLY A 719 -7.25 12.69 36.19
N ALA A 720 -6.33 11.96 36.78
CA ALA A 720 -5.33 12.53 37.69
C ALA A 720 -4.35 13.40 36.91
N ASN A 721 -4.19 14.67 37.34
CA ASN A 721 -3.10 15.49 36.86
C ASN A 721 -1.76 14.95 37.35
N LYS A 722 -0.71 15.09 36.54
CA LYS A 722 0.63 14.66 36.91
C LYS A 722 1.70 15.68 36.56
N THR A 723 2.82 15.60 37.25
CA THR A 723 4.03 16.31 36.85
C THR A 723 4.74 15.52 35.74
N PHE A 724 5.34 16.22 34.79
CA PHE A 724 6.08 15.58 33.70
C PHE A 724 7.15 14.63 34.22
N ASP A 725 7.05 13.38 33.81
CA ASP A 725 7.95 12.27 34.16
C ASP A 725 8.42 11.47 32.94
N GLY A 726 8.10 11.98 31.73
CA GLY A 726 8.43 11.30 30.46
C GLY A 726 7.51 10.16 30.07
N SER A 727 6.52 9.79 30.91
CA SER A 727 5.57 8.69 30.65
C SER A 727 4.18 9.21 30.31
N THR A 728 3.35 8.36 29.66
CA THR A 728 1.94 8.64 29.37
C THR A 728 0.97 8.12 30.43
N ALA A 729 1.41 7.18 31.27
CA ALA A 729 0.56 6.54 32.27
C ALA A 729 0.02 7.53 33.33
N THR A 730 -1.25 7.38 33.70
CA THR A 730 -1.91 8.16 34.75
C THR A 730 -2.89 7.27 35.53
N THR A 731 -3.69 7.86 36.40
CA THR A 731 -4.74 7.18 37.19
C THR A 731 -6.03 8.00 37.15
N PHE A 732 -7.12 7.45 37.68
CA PHE A 732 -8.35 8.19 37.91
C PHE A 732 -8.54 8.48 39.39
N THR A 733 -9.04 9.65 39.70
CA THR A 733 -9.36 10.08 41.07
C THR A 733 -10.81 9.79 41.46
N GLY A 734 -11.64 9.39 40.50
CA GLY A 734 -13.06 9.10 40.68
C GLY A 734 -13.86 9.43 39.41
N LEU A 735 -15.06 9.90 39.58
CA LEU A 735 -15.97 10.34 38.53
C LEU A 735 -16.21 11.87 38.65
N LYS A 736 -16.12 12.58 37.53
CA LYS A 736 -16.39 14.01 37.45
C LYS A 736 -17.82 14.32 37.91
N GLY A 737 -17.99 15.38 38.73
CA GLY A 737 -19.28 15.78 39.27
C GLY A 737 -19.87 14.85 40.31
N ASN A 738 -19.16 13.84 40.78
CA ASN A 738 -19.52 12.92 41.87
C ASN A 738 -20.97 12.41 41.79
N PRO A 739 -21.38 11.68 40.76
CA PRO A 739 -22.73 11.10 40.68
C PRO A 739 -23.01 10.20 41.86
N ALA A 740 -24.14 10.38 42.54
CA ALA A 740 -24.49 9.64 43.75
C ALA A 740 -24.75 8.16 43.43
N GLY A 741 -24.22 7.28 44.27
CA GLY A 741 -24.49 5.84 44.17
C GLY A 741 -23.78 5.14 43.00
N VAL A 742 -22.75 5.74 42.39
CA VAL A 742 -21.98 5.20 41.29
C VAL A 742 -20.52 5.09 41.68
N THR A 743 -19.92 3.96 41.41
CA THR A 743 -18.50 3.68 41.65
C THR A 743 -17.82 3.25 40.37
N LEU A 744 -16.66 3.83 40.07
CA LEU A 744 -15.81 3.47 38.97
C LEU A 744 -14.92 2.27 39.33
N ASN A 745 -15.03 1.16 38.60
CA ASN A 745 -14.22 -0.03 38.79
C ASN A 745 -12.98 -0.03 37.88
N PRO A 746 -11.82 -0.47 38.41
CA PRO A 746 -10.57 -0.43 37.66
C PRO A 746 -10.59 -1.25 36.37
N GLY A 747 -9.97 -0.72 35.33
CA GLY A 747 -9.65 -1.36 34.09
C GLY A 747 -8.15 -1.31 33.78
N ALA A 748 -7.79 -1.22 32.50
CA ALA A 748 -6.39 -1.02 32.10
C ALA A 748 -5.88 0.37 32.54
N ILE A 749 -4.57 0.51 32.68
CA ILE A 749 -3.93 1.78 33.06
C ILE A 749 -4.28 2.86 32.03
N PRO A 750 -4.88 4.00 32.46
CA PRO A 750 -5.18 5.09 31.56
C PRO A 750 -3.89 5.77 31.07
N ASN A 751 -3.90 6.24 29.84
CA ASN A 751 -2.73 6.88 29.22
C ASN A 751 -3.09 8.21 28.57
N PHE A 752 -2.27 9.22 28.78
CA PHE A 752 -2.30 10.42 27.99
C PHE A 752 -1.98 10.12 26.51
N ASP A 753 -2.50 10.92 25.61
CA ASP A 753 -2.21 10.87 24.19
C ASP A 753 -0.71 11.07 23.88
N THR A 754 -0.06 11.95 24.62
CA THR A 754 1.39 12.20 24.57
C THR A 754 1.93 12.52 25.96
N ALA A 755 3.22 12.28 26.20
CA ALA A 755 3.88 12.62 27.47
C ALA A 755 4.21 14.13 27.62
N ALA A 756 3.99 14.96 26.59
CA ALA A 756 4.34 16.38 26.62
C ALA A 756 3.52 17.16 27.67
N VAL A 757 4.13 18.19 28.26
CA VAL A 757 3.46 19.15 29.18
C VAL A 757 2.32 19.84 28.45
N GLY A 758 1.17 19.97 29.11
CA GLY A 758 0.00 20.68 28.57
C GLY A 758 -1.24 20.52 29.45
N ASP A 759 -2.18 21.44 29.29
CA ASP A 759 -3.48 21.41 29.94
C ASP A 759 -4.52 20.71 29.07
N ASN A 760 -5.54 20.14 29.72
CA ASN A 760 -6.68 19.49 29.09
C ASN A 760 -6.28 18.41 28.06
N LYS A 761 -5.20 17.69 28.33
CA LYS A 761 -4.72 16.61 27.46
C LYS A 761 -5.65 15.42 27.53
N THR A 762 -5.85 14.78 26.39
CA THR A 762 -6.68 13.58 26.31
C THR A 762 -6.04 12.41 27.06
N VAL A 763 -6.84 11.77 27.91
CA VAL A 763 -6.51 10.52 28.59
C VAL A 763 -7.41 9.43 28.04
N ASN A 764 -6.83 8.41 27.39
CA ASN A 764 -7.53 7.26 26.86
C ASN A 764 -7.57 6.13 27.88
N PHE A 765 -8.69 5.40 27.96
CA PHE A 765 -8.85 4.29 28.89
C PHE A 765 -9.68 3.15 28.29
N THR A 766 -9.44 1.92 28.73
CA THR A 766 -10.20 0.73 28.34
C THR A 766 -10.44 -0.20 29.51
N GLY A 767 -11.50 -1.04 29.43
CA GLY A 767 -11.78 -2.07 30.41
C GLY A 767 -12.33 -1.59 31.77
N TRP A 768 -12.57 -0.28 31.92
CA TRP A 768 -13.20 0.29 33.12
C TRP A 768 -14.71 0.07 33.09
N THR A 769 -15.32 -0.17 34.23
CA THR A 769 -16.73 -0.44 34.38
C THR A 769 -17.33 0.35 35.55
N LEU A 770 -18.67 0.34 35.66
CA LEU A 770 -19.38 0.99 36.75
C LEU A 770 -20.08 -0.04 37.63
N THR A 771 -20.10 0.20 38.94
CA THR A 771 -21.07 -0.36 39.87
C THR A 771 -22.03 0.72 40.30
N GLN A 772 -23.33 0.50 40.13
CA GLN A 772 -24.38 1.45 40.50
C GLN A 772 -25.43 0.80 41.40
N GLY A 773 -25.89 1.55 42.39
CA GLY A 773 -27.01 1.17 43.21
C GLY A 773 -28.38 1.53 42.60
N PRO A 774 -29.51 1.12 43.17
CA PRO A 774 -30.81 1.53 42.66
C PRO A 774 -30.99 3.03 42.82
N ILE A 775 -31.20 3.74 41.70
CA ILE A 775 -31.41 5.17 41.67
C ILE A 775 -32.88 5.46 41.39
N VAL A 776 -33.50 6.20 42.28
CA VAL A 776 -34.87 6.73 42.12
C VAL A 776 -34.78 8.25 42.17
N THR A 777 -34.84 8.91 41.03
CA THR A 777 -34.96 10.36 40.96
C THR A 777 -36.17 10.76 40.13
N GLY A 778 -37.15 11.35 40.78
CA GLY A 778 -38.22 12.12 40.13
C GLY A 778 -39.18 11.39 39.19
N GLY A 779 -39.35 10.07 39.28
CA GLY A 779 -40.31 9.33 38.46
C GLY A 779 -39.81 8.75 37.14
N VAL A 780 -38.63 9.15 36.69
CA VAL A 780 -37.95 8.54 35.54
C VAL A 780 -36.84 7.64 36.05
N SER A 781 -36.83 6.36 35.66
CA SER A 781 -35.76 5.43 36.01
C SER A 781 -34.52 5.79 35.18
N THR A 782 -33.59 6.52 35.78
CA THR A 782 -32.37 6.93 35.09
C THR A 782 -31.18 6.09 35.58
N ASN A 783 -30.49 5.46 34.65
CA ASN A 783 -29.29 4.69 34.93
C ASN A 783 -28.05 5.53 34.56
N TYR A 784 -26.88 5.05 34.95
CA TYR A 784 -25.61 5.63 34.54
C TYR A 784 -24.88 4.73 33.54
N ALA A 785 -24.16 5.34 32.63
CA ALA A 785 -23.27 4.62 31.71
C ALA A 785 -21.95 5.35 31.58
N LEU A 786 -20.85 4.59 31.48
CA LEU A 786 -19.54 5.18 31.23
C LEU A 786 -19.51 5.70 29.78
N ALA A 787 -19.08 6.96 29.63
CA ALA A 787 -18.88 7.52 28.29
C ALA A 787 -17.79 6.77 27.53
N THR A 788 -18.11 6.28 26.34
CA THR A 788 -17.18 5.58 25.43
C THR A 788 -17.16 6.25 24.07
N SER A 789 -16.01 6.21 23.41
CA SER A 789 -15.85 6.78 22.05
C SER A 789 -16.81 6.13 21.06
N CYS A 790 -17.42 6.94 20.20
CA CYS A 790 -18.28 6.47 19.11
C CYS A 790 -17.52 5.77 17.99
N CYS A 791 -16.29 6.19 17.71
CA CYS A 791 -15.44 5.64 16.64
C CYS A 791 -14.12 5.13 17.23
N GLY A 792 -13.66 3.97 16.77
CA GLY A 792 -12.41 3.38 17.19
C GLY A 792 -12.56 2.21 18.17
N PRO A 793 -11.46 1.68 18.71
CA PRO A 793 -11.50 0.57 19.64
C PRO A 793 -12.30 0.92 20.89
N ALA A 794 -13.01 -0.08 21.44
CA ALA A 794 -13.82 0.07 22.64
C ALA A 794 -13.01 0.68 23.80
N GLY A 795 -13.26 1.95 24.09
CA GLY A 795 -12.60 2.71 25.15
C GLY A 795 -13.21 4.08 25.31
N GLY A 796 -12.95 4.72 26.42
CA GLY A 796 -13.42 6.07 26.72
C GLY A 796 -12.26 7.06 26.70
N LYS A 797 -12.63 8.34 26.73
CA LYS A 797 -11.71 9.46 26.83
C LYS A 797 -12.11 10.37 27.98
N THR A 798 -11.12 10.98 28.62
CA THR A 798 -11.30 12.08 29.56
C THR A 798 -10.13 13.04 29.41
N ILE A 799 -10.07 14.09 30.22
CA ILE A 799 -8.96 15.06 30.18
C ILE A 799 -8.31 15.20 31.55
N ALA A 800 -7.00 15.46 31.53
CA ALA A 800 -6.20 15.81 32.69
C ALA A 800 -4.98 16.65 32.24
N ASN A 801 -4.19 17.18 33.18
CA ASN A 801 -3.07 18.04 32.87
C ASN A 801 -1.72 17.33 33.12
N ILE A 802 -0.71 17.62 32.30
CA ILE A 802 0.70 17.34 32.61
C ILE A 802 1.39 18.67 32.87
N THR A 803 1.79 18.92 34.12
CA THR A 803 2.52 20.12 34.52
C THR A 803 4.02 19.96 34.35
N ALA A 804 4.73 21.07 34.11
CA ALA A 804 6.19 21.00 34.03
C ALA A 804 6.82 20.52 35.36
N ALA A 805 7.87 19.75 35.25
CA ALA A 805 8.65 19.36 36.42
C ALA A 805 9.23 20.64 37.08
N PRO A 806 9.22 20.74 38.43
CA PRO A 806 9.90 21.85 39.10
C PRO A 806 11.35 21.95 38.62
N PRO A 807 11.91 23.16 38.46
CA PRO A 807 13.29 23.29 38.11
C PRO A 807 14.16 22.61 39.17
N VAL A 808 15.01 21.68 38.74
CA VAL A 808 16.01 21.06 39.61
C VAL A 808 16.96 22.16 40.02
N VAL A 809 16.84 22.60 41.27
CA VAL A 809 17.82 23.52 41.87
C VAL A 809 19.09 22.71 41.97
N PRO A 810 20.20 23.10 41.30
CA PRO A 810 21.45 22.39 41.46
C PRO A 810 21.84 22.43 42.94
N PRO A 811 22.39 21.35 43.52
CA PRO A 811 22.89 21.40 44.88
C PRO A 811 23.93 22.50 45.00
N VAL A 812 23.70 23.42 45.95
CA VAL A 812 24.63 24.48 46.24
C VAL A 812 25.99 23.81 46.58
N PRO A 813 27.05 24.08 45.85
CA PRO A 813 28.33 23.50 46.20
C PRO A 813 28.69 23.89 47.65
N PRO A 814 29.22 22.97 48.48
CA PRO A 814 29.58 23.29 49.84
C PRO A 814 30.55 24.49 49.87
N MET A 815 30.18 25.53 50.61
CA MET A 815 31.04 26.68 50.79
C MET A 815 32.39 26.20 51.37
N ALA A 816 33.47 26.45 50.63
CA ALA A 816 34.81 26.21 51.10
C ALA A 816 35.03 27.09 52.33
N VAL A 817 35.25 26.49 53.50
CA VAL A 817 35.67 27.18 54.73
C VAL A 817 37.10 27.67 54.46
N PRO A 818 37.40 28.96 54.66
CA PRO A 818 38.78 29.47 54.51
C PRO A 818 39.69 28.79 55.53
N ALA A 819 40.80 28.18 55.06
CA ALA A 819 41.84 27.67 55.91
C ALA A 819 42.50 28.83 56.62
N TYR A 820 42.38 28.87 57.94
CA TYR A 820 43.21 29.72 58.79
C TYR A 820 44.61 29.11 58.82
N VAL A 821 45.61 29.94 58.46
CA VAL A 821 47.03 29.65 58.62
C VAL A 821 47.34 29.83 60.11
N ALA A 822 47.76 28.77 60.75
CA ALA A 822 48.48 28.90 62.05
C ALA A 822 49.90 28.32 61.85
N GLU A 823 50.88 29.21 61.95
CA GLU A 823 52.24 28.94 61.85
C GLU A 823 52.78 28.48 63.28
N GLU A 824 53.84 27.63 63.22
CA GLU A 824 54.86 27.32 64.23
C GLU A 824 54.48 26.50 65.47
N MET A 825 55.11 25.38 65.72
CA MET A 825 56.39 25.15 66.28
C MET A 825 56.79 23.71 66.53
N LEU A 826 57.95 23.37 66.02
CA LEU A 826 59.02 22.52 66.61
C LEU A 826 58.73 21.15 67.23
N GLY A 827 59.42 20.17 66.72
CA GLY A 827 60.22 19.27 67.57
C GLY A 827 59.92 17.75 67.45
N GLY A 828 60.89 17.04 66.88
CA GLY A 828 61.35 15.75 67.45
C GLY A 828 60.83 14.52 66.67
N GLU A 829 61.59 14.12 65.77
CA GLU A 829 62.43 12.90 65.71
C GLU A 829 61.74 11.52 66.08
N LEU A 830 61.78 10.61 65.14
CA LEU A 830 62.24 9.26 65.11
C LEU A 830 61.29 8.31 64.30
N ALA A 831 61.91 7.86 63.24
CA ALA A 831 61.51 6.62 62.53
C ALA A 831 61.98 5.43 63.38
N PRO A 832 61.90 4.15 63.03
CA PRO A 832 61.31 3.54 61.82
C PRO A 832 60.45 2.24 62.04
N GLU A 833 60.15 1.60 60.98
CA GLU A 833 60.17 0.13 60.72
C GLU A 833 58.83 -0.57 60.47
N ALA A 834 58.73 -0.94 59.23
CA ALA A 834 58.59 -2.26 58.67
C ALA A 834 57.30 -3.11 58.87
N ALA A 835 56.89 -3.52 57.74
CA ALA A 835 56.40 -4.90 57.37
C ALA A 835 55.01 -5.01 56.78
N SER A 836 55.06 -5.21 55.48
CA SER A 836 54.09 -6.06 54.66
C SER A 836 53.83 -7.44 55.31
N PRO A 837 53.01 -8.31 54.80
CA PRO A 837 51.86 -8.29 53.82
C PRO A 837 50.66 -9.06 54.34
N TRP A 838 49.59 -9.09 53.59
CA TRP A 838 48.78 -10.31 53.31
C TRP A 838 47.63 -10.02 52.37
N ILE A 839 47.63 -10.71 51.22
CA ILE A 839 46.52 -11.05 50.34
C ILE A 839 45.88 -12.33 50.98
N PRO A 840 44.70 -12.77 50.82
CA PRO A 840 43.72 -12.71 49.72
C PRO A 840 42.24 -12.74 50.12
N THR A 841 41.31 -12.66 49.22
CA THR A 841 40.37 -13.73 48.87
C THR A 841 39.35 -13.23 47.86
N ILE A 842 39.34 -13.92 46.74
CA ILE A 842 38.37 -13.81 45.66
C ILE A 842 37.04 -14.42 46.16
N VAL A 843 35.93 -13.66 45.97
CA VAL A 843 34.61 -14.25 45.84
C VAL A 843 34.05 -13.85 44.46
N GLN A 844 33.96 -14.83 43.58
CA GLN A 844 33.25 -14.72 42.33
C GLN A 844 31.76 -14.63 42.60
N THR A 845 31.10 -13.61 42.08
CA THR A 845 29.67 -13.64 41.74
C THR A 845 29.51 -13.39 40.27
N THR A 846 29.02 -14.40 39.62
CA THR A 846 28.64 -14.43 38.21
C THR A 846 27.44 -13.54 37.96
N THR A 847 27.59 -12.54 37.12
CA THR A 847 26.49 -11.84 36.45
C THR A 847 26.75 -11.88 34.94
N PRO A 848 25.75 -12.12 34.07
CA PRO A 848 25.97 -12.26 32.64
C PRO A 848 26.21 -10.91 31.95
N PRO A 849 26.87 -10.89 30.80
CA PRO A 849 27.27 -9.64 30.14
C PRO A 849 26.08 -8.90 29.55
N GLN A 850 25.94 -7.63 29.90
CA GLN A 850 25.08 -6.70 29.17
C GLN A 850 25.78 -6.27 27.88
N LEU A 851 25.04 -6.35 26.75
CA LEU A 851 25.43 -5.74 25.49
C LEU A 851 25.58 -4.23 25.66
N LEU A 852 26.76 -3.72 25.40
CA LEU A 852 27.02 -2.30 25.21
C LEU A 852 26.36 -1.84 23.91
N ALA A 853 25.29 -1.04 24.02
CA ALA A 853 24.79 -0.26 22.91
C ALA A 853 25.73 0.93 22.68
N PHE A 854 26.32 1.02 21.50
CA PHE A 854 27.07 2.20 21.09
C PHE A 854 26.08 3.36 20.92
N ALA A 855 26.28 4.44 21.65
CA ALA A 855 25.66 5.72 21.40
C ALA A 855 26.31 6.35 20.14
N PRO A 856 25.52 6.92 19.22
CA PRO A 856 26.10 7.67 18.11
C PRO A 856 26.71 8.98 18.60
N GLU A 857 27.89 9.30 18.05
CA GLU A 857 28.56 10.57 18.28
C GLU A 857 27.70 11.76 17.83
N PRO A 858 27.75 12.91 18.52
CA PRO A 858 27.00 14.08 18.10
C PRO A 858 27.61 14.69 16.84
N VAL A 859 26.79 14.81 15.80
CA VAL A 859 27.10 15.55 14.58
C VAL A 859 27.27 17.03 14.94
N PRO A 860 28.31 17.74 14.46
CA PRO A 860 28.46 19.16 14.74
C PRO A 860 27.32 19.96 14.11
N VAL A 861 26.62 20.71 14.95
CA VAL A 861 25.61 21.67 14.54
C VAL A 861 26.32 22.83 13.84
N LEU A 862 26.10 22.98 12.53
CA LEU A 862 26.45 24.20 11.81
C LEU A 862 25.62 25.36 12.38
N ALA A 863 26.28 26.42 12.75
CA ALA A 863 25.69 27.65 13.24
C ALA A 863 24.65 28.17 12.20
N VAL A 864 23.44 28.37 12.65
CA VAL A 864 22.38 29.02 11.85
C VAL A 864 22.70 30.52 11.86
N ASP A 865 22.99 31.08 10.68
CA ASP A 865 23.09 32.52 10.48
C ASP A 865 21.77 33.21 10.83
N GLU A 866 21.87 34.37 11.44
CA GLU A 866 20.73 35.22 11.79
C GLU A 866 19.87 35.57 10.55
N PRO A 867 18.54 35.65 10.67
CA PRO A 867 17.69 35.96 9.55
C PRO A 867 17.92 37.40 9.06
N VAL A 868 18.33 37.50 7.82
CA VAL A 868 18.37 38.77 7.08
C VAL A 868 16.94 39.28 6.92
N VAL A 869 16.67 40.44 7.50
CA VAL A 869 15.39 41.17 7.34
C VAL A 869 15.31 41.65 5.90
N VAL A 870 14.47 40.99 5.08
CA VAL A 870 14.11 41.45 3.75
C VAL A 870 13.00 42.50 3.87
N PRO A 871 13.12 43.69 3.26
CA PRO A 871 12.05 44.69 3.26
C PRO A 871 10.80 44.16 2.55
N ALA A 872 9.63 44.42 3.13
CA ALA A 872 8.34 44.01 2.58
C ALA A 872 8.13 44.54 1.16
N GLU A 873 7.96 43.62 0.21
CA GLU A 873 7.53 43.97 -1.16
C GLU A 873 6.07 44.42 -1.13
N THR A 874 5.83 45.56 -1.78
CA THR A 874 4.50 46.09 -2.02
C THR A 874 3.68 45.14 -2.90
N PRO A 875 2.39 44.89 -2.60
CA PRO A 875 1.57 43.98 -3.38
C PRO A 875 1.40 44.47 -4.83
N PRO A 876 1.39 43.56 -5.82
CA PRO A 876 1.22 43.94 -7.22
C PRO A 876 -0.18 44.53 -7.44
N ARG A 877 -0.24 45.64 -8.13
CA ARG A 877 -1.51 46.27 -8.55
C ARG A 877 -2.30 45.31 -9.44
N LEU A 878 -3.56 45.06 -9.10
CA LEU A 878 -4.51 44.36 -9.97
C LEU A 878 -4.58 45.07 -11.32
N TYR A 879 -4.26 44.34 -12.38
CA TYR A 879 -4.49 44.77 -13.75
C TYR A 879 -5.99 44.66 -14.09
N VAL A 880 -6.67 45.74 -14.28
CA VAL A 880 -8.05 45.78 -14.79
C VAL A 880 -7.99 45.97 -16.30
N PRO A 881 -8.41 44.95 -17.10
CA PRO A 881 -8.42 45.10 -18.57
C PRO A 881 -9.49 46.12 -18.98
N PRO A 882 -9.22 46.94 -20.04
CA PRO A 882 -10.17 47.93 -20.50
C PRO A 882 -11.43 47.30 -21.11
N VAL A 883 -12.59 47.79 -20.66
CA VAL A 883 -13.92 47.42 -21.18
C VAL A 883 -14.01 47.82 -22.65
N ARG A 884 -14.14 46.86 -23.55
CA ARG A 884 -14.47 47.11 -24.95
C ARG A 884 -15.95 47.49 -25.06
N LEU A 885 -16.24 48.74 -25.38
CA LEU A 885 -17.57 49.21 -25.79
C LEU A 885 -17.95 48.57 -27.13
N ARG A 886 -19.08 47.88 -27.20
CA ARG A 886 -19.66 47.39 -28.45
C ARG A 886 -20.02 48.55 -29.34
N LYS A 887 -19.53 48.54 -30.58
CA LYS A 887 -20.05 49.41 -31.65
C LYS A 887 -21.49 49.05 -31.91
N GLN A 888 -22.39 50.01 -31.82
CA GLN A 888 -23.74 49.94 -32.38
C GLN A 888 -23.64 49.92 -33.88
N ASP A 889 -24.12 48.88 -34.52
CA ASP A 889 -24.34 48.86 -35.96
C ASP A 889 -25.59 49.72 -36.27
N ARG A 890 -25.39 50.66 -37.12
CA ARG A 890 -26.46 51.43 -37.81
C ARG A 890 -26.77 50.73 -39.11
N ASN A 891 -28.00 50.47 -39.33
CA ASN A 891 -28.84 50.04 -40.41
C ASN A 891 -29.13 48.54 -40.48
#